data_5ee2169156c51cd7c5a6a9abdad719ac
#
_entry.id   5ee2169156c51cd7c5a6a9abdad719ac
#
_cell.length_a   1.000
_cell.length_b   1.000
_cell.length_c   1.000
_cell.angle_alpha   90.00
_cell.angle_beta   90.00
_cell.angle_gamma   90.00
#
_symmetry.space_group_name_H-M   'P 1'
#
loop_
_entity.id
_entity.type
_entity.pdbx_description
1 polymer ?
#
loop_
_entity_poly.entity_id
_entity_poly.type
_entity_poly.pdbx_seq_one_letter_code
_entity_poly.pdbx_strand_id
1 'polypeptide(L)'
;MSAQARVGAWQIGEWIVDPKDDTLSRDDVCVKIEPRMMRLLLCLAESPGEVVSQEHLHTEVWTGVVVGPASVYQSVSQLRKVLGDTTTPASYIETVARKGYRLVAPVRRPKQPGVAAPETTAPGAPAQTHPLRWIVGLTAAVILIAMGIFLTLRPAGRASGTSIAVMPFVDMTTGKTERPFCDGVTEELSNWLAQIPTLRVVARSSANAFRDKQTDVREIGRALGTEHVLEGSLRRSGNLVRVSVQLVATRDGYSLWSGSYDSALTDVIKVQEQVARAVASNLEIRLSDATSAKFADRRSSNGQAYSLYLIARYHQQQGTKQDNERAIELYGQAIGADPSFALAKIGLAYAYLNQRYFNDRLIASIAQDAQPLLASAAASAPQLADLYVVRGALETELLQHDAAIRDLRHAIALNPNSRDAMSELGFHHLVTGAPKEALQYYSRATELDPLDHNLHAQRCLALSDLALFVDAAAACETARALAPGAAWVYNASSAFEEARGRIGDALRWNAAALARSPGVPEIYAQRAEWQLSLGLPERARETYEAGMAATGNEGTNVALTWLGLVSVYAHGGVGAMHEWMAARGLESAKNPELLFEMAAAELIAGDARAARAFVDRALGSPDLKGDVLASPWLARSGRSYLLIAAAARQASGDPTSAMQSLAQLSALLNRLTAAGMRRHGVYELQAQAAALRGDADAAMLALQRAADQGWRDVWLAEHEPYFAALRARADFRTLLERIQRENAAESAKLGADAALPAAPQS
;
A
#
# COMPACT_ATOMS: atom_id res chain seq x y z
N MET A 1 -17.76 40.48 43.44
CA MET A 1 -17.02 41.30 42.42
C MET A 1 -17.66 41.02 41.07
N SER A 2 -18.19 42.06 40.46
CA SER A 2 -19.08 42.04 39.30
C SER A 2 -18.44 41.39 38.05
N ALA A 3 -19.21 40.51 37.42
CA ALA A 3 -18.85 39.89 36.13
C ALA A 3 -18.74 40.95 35.02
N GLN A 4 -17.52 41.36 34.69
CA GLN A 4 -17.23 42.10 33.50
C GLN A 4 -17.40 41.15 32.29
N ALA A 5 -18.40 41.43 31.43
CA ALA A 5 -18.63 40.73 30.18
C ALA A 5 -17.37 40.81 29.31
N ARG A 6 -16.65 39.69 29.14
CA ARG A 6 -15.51 39.59 28.20
C ARG A 6 -16.01 39.76 26.76
N VAL A 7 -15.46 40.73 26.04
CA VAL A 7 -15.81 41.01 24.66
C VAL A 7 -15.36 39.78 23.80
N GLY A 8 -16.34 39.11 23.15
CA GLY A 8 -16.09 37.97 22.29
C GLY A 8 -16.51 36.58 22.81
N ALA A 9 -17.05 36.49 24.02
CA ALA A 9 -17.53 35.24 24.59
C ALA A 9 -18.96 34.91 24.14
N TRP A 10 -19.26 33.62 23.92
CA TRP A 10 -20.61 33.11 23.66
C TRP A 10 -21.31 32.80 24.97
N GLN A 11 -22.61 32.97 25.02
CA GLN A 11 -23.40 32.49 26.15
C GLN A 11 -24.31 31.34 25.69
N ILE A 12 -24.17 30.17 26.31
CA ILE A 12 -24.93 28.97 26.01
C ILE A 12 -25.62 28.50 27.30
N GLY A 13 -26.91 28.75 27.40
CA GLY A 13 -27.63 28.57 28.64
C GLY A 13 -27.05 29.45 29.76
N GLU A 14 -26.61 28.83 30.83
CA GLU A 14 -25.97 29.49 31.99
C GLU A 14 -24.45 29.61 31.85
N TRP A 15 -23.84 28.97 30.83
CA TRP A 15 -22.40 28.97 30.61
C TRP A 15 -21.93 30.11 29.74
N ILE A 16 -20.85 30.78 30.14
CA ILE A 16 -20.08 31.72 29.32
C ILE A 16 -18.95 30.90 28.70
N VAL A 17 -18.88 30.88 27.37
CA VAL A 17 -17.94 30.09 26.57
C VAL A 17 -16.91 31.03 25.95
N ASP A 18 -15.65 30.86 26.31
CA ASP A 18 -14.52 31.60 25.73
C ASP A 18 -13.72 30.69 24.80
N PRO A 19 -13.88 30.85 23.47
CA PRO A 19 -13.17 30.02 22.48
C PRO A 19 -11.67 30.29 22.39
N LYS A 20 -11.17 31.41 22.91
CA LYS A 20 -9.74 31.76 22.85
C LYS A 20 -8.92 30.99 23.88
N ASP A 21 -9.53 30.79 25.08
CA ASP A 21 -8.85 30.16 26.18
C ASP A 21 -9.32 28.70 26.41
N ASP A 22 -10.23 28.18 25.55
CA ASP A 22 -10.91 26.87 25.68
C ASP A 22 -11.57 26.68 27.02
N THR A 23 -12.25 27.73 27.55
CA THR A 23 -12.85 27.71 28.89
C THR A 23 -14.37 27.90 28.86
N LEU A 24 -15.03 27.19 29.79
CA LEU A 24 -16.44 27.36 30.13
C LEU A 24 -16.52 27.88 31.56
N SER A 25 -17.27 28.98 31.79
CA SER A 25 -17.46 29.54 33.13
C SER A 25 -18.93 29.72 33.45
N ARG A 26 -19.32 29.33 34.70
CA ARG A 26 -20.64 29.53 35.26
C ARG A 26 -20.50 29.82 36.74
N ASP A 27 -21.05 30.94 37.21
CA ASP A 27 -20.88 31.44 38.59
C ASP A 27 -19.39 31.53 38.97
N ASP A 28 -18.95 30.85 40.00
CA ASP A 28 -17.56 30.80 40.44
C ASP A 28 -16.76 29.59 39.87
N VAL A 29 -17.38 28.79 39.01
CA VAL A 29 -16.77 27.59 38.37
C VAL A 29 -16.22 27.94 36.99
N CYS A 30 -14.93 27.69 36.79
CA CYS A 30 -14.28 27.82 35.47
C CYS A 30 -13.62 26.46 35.12
N VAL A 31 -14.03 25.89 34.00
CA VAL A 31 -13.55 24.58 33.50
C VAL A 31 -12.87 24.77 32.16
N LYS A 32 -11.64 24.30 32.04
CA LYS A 32 -10.95 24.21 30.76
C LYS A 32 -11.32 22.90 30.07
N ILE A 33 -11.70 22.98 28.79
CA ILE A 33 -12.06 21.81 28.00
C ILE A 33 -11.06 21.61 26.84
N GLU A 34 -11.05 20.44 26.25
CA GLU A 34 -10.19 20.17 25.10
C GLU A 34 -10.61 21.04 23.89
N PRO A 35 -9.65 21.52 23.07
CA PRO A 35 -9.95 22.35 21.90
C PRO A 35 -10.94 21.71 20.91
N ARG A 36 -11.00 20.38 20.86
CA ARG A 36 -11.98 19.63 20.04
C ARG A 36 -13.39 19.70 20.62
N MET A 37 -13.53 19.62 21.93
CA MET A 37 -14.83 19.78 22.61
C MET A 37 -15.34 21.21 22.47
N MET A 38 -14.45 22.20 22.49
CA MET A 38 -14.80 23.60 22.23
C MET A 38 -15.33 23.77 20.81
N ARG A 39 -14.64 23.23 19.80
CA ARG A 39 -15.11 23.27 18.40
C ARG A 39 -16.45 22.56 18.21
N LEU A 40 -16.65 21.40 18.86
CA LEU A 40 -17.91 20.68 18.84
C LEU A 40 -19.06 21.52 19.43
N LEU A 41 -18.84 22.16 20.55
CA LEU A 41 -19.82 23.03 21.19
C LEU A 41 -20.18 24.25 20.32
N LEU A 42 -19.18 24.88 19.71
CA LEU A 42 -19.38 26.02 18.81
C LEU A 42 -20.11 25.63 17.53
N CYS A 43 -19.76 24.50 16.91
CA CYS A 43 -20.46 23.97 15.74
C CYS A 43 -21.96 23.73 16.02
N LEU A 44 -22.30 23.18 17.19
CA LEU A 44 -23.69 23.04 17.61
C LEU A 44 -24.34 24.40 17.92
N ALA A 45 -23.58 25.36 18.44
CA ALA A 45 -24.08 26.70 18.78
C ALA A 45 -24.25 27.61 17.56
N GLU A 46 -23.68 27.28 16.41
CA GLU A 46 -23.91 27.98 15.14
C GLU A 46 -25.32 27.76 14.59
N SER A 47 -25.92 26.60 14.88
CA SER A 47 -27.27 26.22 14.45
C SER A 47 -28.15 25.81 15.66
N PRO A 48 -28.47 26.75 16.58
CA PRO A 48 -29.21 26.44 17.81
C PRO A 48 -30.65 26.01 17.49
N GLY A 49 -31.06 24.87 18.07
CA GLY A 49 -32.38 24.28 17.84
C GLY A 49 -32.48 23.41 16.58
N GLU A 50 -31.51 23.43 15.68
CA GLU A 50 -31.48 22.57 14.51
C GLU A 50 -30.72 21.27 14.78
N VAL A 51 -31.01 20.22 14.00
CA VAL A 51 -30.31 18.94 14.12
C VAL A 51 -29.05 18.97 13.26
N VAL A 52 -27.90 18.98 13.89
CA VAL A 52 -26.60 18.86 13.21
C VAL A 52 -26.28 17.37 13.04
N SER A 53 -26.04 16.93 11.82
CA SER A 53 -25.77 15.53 11.54
C SER A 53 -24.42 15.10 12.12
N GLN A 54 -24.31 13.81 12.46
CA GLN A 54 -23.06 13.25 12.97
C GLN A 54 -21.92 13.38 11.95
N GLU A 55 -22.25 13.32 10.67
CA GLU A 55 -21.28 13.47 9.57
C GLU A 55 -20.77 14.92 9.46
N HIS A 56 -21.67 15.91 9.62
CA HIS A 56 -21.29 17.32 9.64
C HIS A 56 -20.38 17.64 10.83
N LEU A 57 -20.75 17.18 12.04
CA LEU A 57 -19.91 17.32 13.22
C LEU A 57 -18.52 16.67 13.02
N HIS A 58 -18.49 15.53 12.37
CA HIS A 58 -17.23 14.84 12.08
C HIS A 58 -16.33 15.65 11.13
N THR A 59 -16.92 16.24 10.09
CA THR A 59 -16.19 17.03 9.10
C THR A 59 -15.65 18.35 9.69
N GLU A 60 -16.46 19.05 10.47
CA GLU A 60 -16.10 20.37 10.99
C GLU A 60 -15.17 20.30 12.22
N VAL A 61 -15.36 19.31 13.08
CA VAL A 61 -14.64 19.23 14.36
C VAL A 61 -13.35 18.43 14.27
N TRP A 62 -13.32 17.40 13.41
CA TRP A 62 -12.14 16.53 13.21
C TRP A 62 -11.49 16.74 11.85
N THR A 63 -11.45 17.96 11.35
CA THR A 63 -10.81 18.32 10.09
C THR A 63 -9.38 17.77 10.02
N GLY A 64 -9.11 16.87 9.04
CA GLY A 64 -7.80 16.26 8.83
C GLY A 64 -7.45 15.10 9.77
N VAL A 65 -8.38 14.59 10.58
CA VAL A 65 -8.17 13.41 11.44
C VAL A 65 -9.26 12.38 11.16
N VAL A 66 -8.87 11.19 10.73
CA VAL A 66 -9.80 10.07 10.57
C VAL A 66 -10.09 9.48 11.96
N VAL A 67 -11.27 9.75 12.48
CA VAL A 67 -11.76 9.17 13.75
C VAL A 67 -13.03 8.36 13.48
N GLY A 68 -13.23 7.28 14.21
CA GLY A 68 -14.43 6.46 14.06
C GLY A 68 -15.71 7.18 14.57
N PRO A 69 -16.90 6.70 14.17
CA PRO A 69 -18.19 7.28 14.59
C PRO A 69 -18.39 7.37 16.12
N ALA A 70 -17.69 6.53 16.88
CA ALA A 70 -17.67 6.55 18.33
C ALA A 70 -17.06 7.84 18.93
N SER A 71 -16.18 8.53 18.20
CA SER A 71 -15.47 9.72 18.67
C SER A 71 -16.40 10.92 18.88
N VAL A 72 -17.40 11.11 18.00
CA VAL A 72 -18.43 12.14 18.15
C VAL A 72 -19.27 11.84 19.39
N TYR A 73 -19.69 10.58 19.55
CA TYR A 73 -20.48 10.15 20.71
C TYR A 73 -19.74 10.35 22.03
N GLN A 74 -18.46 9.97 22.10
CA GLN A 74 -17.63 10.16 23.29
C GLN A 74 -17.45 11.63 23.63
N SER A 75 -17.16 12.47 22.63
CA SER A 75 -16.98 13.91 22.84
C SER A 75 -18.28 14.60 23.27
N VAL A 76 -19.43 14.22 22.72
CA VAL A 76 -20.75 14.70 23.18
C VAL A 76 -21.03 14.24 24.60
N SER A 77 -20.71 12.98 24.94
CA SER A 77 -20.89 12.44 26.29
C SER A 77 -20.03 13.18 27.33
N GLN A 78 -18.78 13.48 27.01
CA GLN A 78 -17.88 14.26 27.84
C GLN A 78 -18.36 15.70 27.98
N LEU A 79 -18.81 16.33 26.90
CA LEU A 79 -19.32 17.69 26.90
C LEU A 79 -20.59 17.82 27.76
N ARG A 80 -21.51 16.85 27.72
CA ARG A 80 -22.69 16.77 28.60
C ARG A 80 -22.29 16.71 30.06
N LYS A 81 -21.29 15.92 30.44
CA LYS A 81 -20.77 15.84 31.80
C LYS A 81 -20.26 17.20 32.30
N VAL A 82 -19.50 17.91 31.45
CA VAL A 82 -18.97 19.24 31.79
C VAL A 82 -20.08 20.28 31.92
N LEU A 83 -21.07 20.25 31.02
CA LEU A 83 -22.23 21.17 31.08
C LEU A 83 -23.22 20.85 32.22
N GLY A 84 -23.09 19.68 32.87
CA GLY A 84 -24.03 19.21 33.85
C GLY A 84 -25.36 18.73 33.27
N ASP A 85 -25.36 18.28 32.01
CA ASP A 85 -26.56 17.85 31.27
C ASP A 85 -26.89 16.38 31.58
N THR A 86 -27.42 16.15 32.79
CA THR A 86 -27.74 14.80 33.32
C THR A 86 -29.22 14.48 33.30
N THR A 87 -30.06 15.42 32.84
CA THR A 87 -31.54 15.31 32.93
C THR A 87 -32.14 14.71 31.64
N THR A 88 -33.32 14.11 31.81
CA THR A 88 -34.17 13.70 30.67
C THR A 88 -35.51 14.43 30.79
N PRO A 89 -35.88 15.32 29.86
CA PRO A 89 -35.21 15.67 28.63
C PRO A 89 -33.89 16.44 28.81
N ALA A 90 -32.97 16.36 27.82
CA ALA A 90 -31.68 17.02 27.85
C ALA A 90 -31.81 18.56 27.98
N SER A 91 -30.99 19.17 28.84
CA SER A 91 -31.02 20.62 29.11
C SER A 91 -30.12 21.41 28.13
N TYR A 92 -29.09 20.79 27.55
CA TYR A 92 -28.13 21.42 26.66
C TYR A 92 -28.06 20.72 25.30
N ILE A 93 -27.74 19.43 25.25
CA ILE A 93 -27.53 18.72 23.98
C ILE A 93 -28.47 17.51 23.92
N GLU A 94 -29.40 17.53 22.99
CA GLU A 94 -30.32 16.43 22.70
C GLU A 94 -29.74 15.50 21.65
N THR A 95 -29.90 14.17 21.84
CA THR A 95 -29.62 13.19 20.77
C THR A 95 -30.89 12.92 19.96
N VAL A 96 -30.86 13.24 18.68
CA VAL A 96 -31.95 12.92 17.77
C VAL A 96 -31.61 11.60 17.03
N ALA A 97 -32.33 10.55 17.41
CA ALA A 97 -32.05 9.20 16.92
C ALA A 97 -31.92 9.13 15.38
N ARG A 98 -30.80 8.55 14.91
CA ARG A 98 -30.45 8.40 13.47
C ARG A 98 -30.22 9.70 12.69
N LYS A 99 -30.30 10.87 13.32
CA LYS A 99 -30.16 12.16 12.62
C LYS A 99 -28.96 12.99 13.12
N GLY A 100 -28.56 12.86 14.38
CA GLY A 100 -27.44 13.60 14.96
C GLY A 100 -27.72 14.20 16.32
N TYR A 101 -27.23 15.43 16.55
CA TYR A 101 -27.32 16.12 17.82
C TYR A 101 -27.91 17.52 17.64
N ARG A 102 -28.63 18.02 18.66
CA ARG A 102 -29.26 19.32 18.65
C ARG A 102 -28.88 20.06 19.93
N LEU A 103 -28.45 21.32 19.80
CA LEU A 103 -28.27 22.19 20.96
C LEU A 103 -29.63 22.82 21.31
N VAL A 104 -30.21 22.45 22.49
CA VAL A 104 -31.50 22.90 22.94
C VAL A 104 -31.40 24.10 23.90
N ALA A 105 -30.22 24.35 24.49
CA ALA A 105 -29.98 25.51 25.33
C ALA A 105 -29.99 26.81 24.53
N PRO A 106 -30.51 27.94 25.09
CA PRO A 106 -30.51 29.22 24.40
C PRO A 106 -29.09 29.74 24.19
N VAL A 107 -28.81 30.23 22.94
CA VAL A 107 -27.50 30.75 22.53
C VAL A 107 -27.56 32.26 22.31
N ARG A 108 -26.64 33.01 22.90
CA ARG A 108 -26.42 34.43 22.63
C ARG A 108 -25.02 34.62 22.04
N ARG A 109 -24.94 35.19 20.85
CA ARG A 109 -23.69 35.46 20.18
C ARG A 109 -23.07 36.80 20.67
N PRO A 110 -21.73 36.92 20.68
CA PRO A 110 -21.07 38.19 20.99
C PRO A 110 -21.42 39.22 19.94
N LYS A 111 -21.78 40.46 20.37
CA LYS A 111 -21.97 41.58 19.45
C LYS A 111 -20.63 41.93 18.81
N GLN A 112 -20.55 41.89 17.50
CA GLN A 112 -19.42 42.46 16.75
C GLN A 112 -19.45 43.99 16.91
N PRO A 113 -18.28 44.66 17.12
CA PRO A 113 -18.23 46.13 17.14
C PRO A 113 -18.63 46.64 15.73
N GLY A 114 -19.73 47.32 15.66
CA GLY A 114 -20.26 47.89 14.43
C GLY A 114 -19.35 48.97 13.86
N VAL A 115 -18.99 48.85 12.60
CA VAL A 115 -18.53 49.96 11.79
C VAL A 115 -19.78 50.78 11.42
N ALA A 116 -19.82 52.04 11.88
CA ALA A 116 -20.88 52.99 11.57
C ALA A 116 -20.91 53.30 10.07
N ALA A 117 -22.05 53.10 9.44
CA ALA A 117 -22.32 53.60 8.10
C ALA A 117 -22.88 55.01 8.18
N PRO A 118 -22.48 55.96 7.32
CA PRO A 118 -23.05 57.29 7.28
C PRO A 118 -24.43 57.29 6.59
N GLU A 119 -25.38 57.97 7.22
CA GLU A 119 -26.67 58.30 6.63
C GLU A 119 -26.48 59.22 5.41
N THR A 120 -27.08 58.90 4.29
CA THR A 120 -27.33 59.85 3.22
C THR A 120 -28.73 59.65 2.66
N THR A 121 -29.45 60.77 2.69
CA THR A 121 -30.78 61.05 2.19
C THR A 121 -31.02 60.67 0.71
N ALA A 122 -32.20 60.15 0.43
CA ALA A 122 -32.74 60.00 -0.92
C ALA A 122 -33.15 61.41 -1.49
N PRO A 123 -33.16 61.59 -2.83
CA PRO A 123 -34.34 61.23 -3.59
C PRO A 123 -34.09 60.82 -5.08
N GLY A 124 -35.09 60.17 -5.67
CA GLY A 124 -35.37 60.23 -7.12
C GLY A 124 -35.09 58.92 -7.88
N ALA A 125 -36.14 58.17 -8.15
CA ALA A 125 -36.18 57.20 -9.23
C ALA A 125 -36.12 57.81 -10.61
N PRO A 126 -35.57 57.23 -11.68
CA PRO A 126 -36.39 56.27 -12.46
C PRO A 126 -35.70 55.06 -13.11
N ALA A 127 -36.58 54.12 -13.44
CA ALA A 127 -36.54 53.16 -14.56
C ALA A 127 -35.51 52.06 -14.62
N GLN A 128 -35.99 50.91 -14.28
CA GLN A 128 -35.81 49.51 -14.72
C GLN A 128 -34.94 49.24 -15.96
N THR A 129 -33.89 48.43 -15.80
CA THR A 129 -33.52 47.39 -16.74
C THR A 129 -33.02 46.16 -15.98
N HIS A 130 -33.61 44.99 -16.23
CA HIS A 130 -33.39 43.73 -15.51
C HIS A 130 -32.11 43.03 -15.90
N PRO A 131 -31.09 42.87 -15.01
CA PRO A 131 -30.03 41.89 -15.19
C PRO A 131 -30.29 40.53 -14.48
N LEU A 132 -31.49 40.27 -13.93
CA LEU A 132 -31.78 39.11 -13.12
C LEU A 132 -31.83 37.80 -13.91
N ARG A 133 -32.01 37.84 -15.24
CA ARG A 133 -32.08 36.64 -16.09
C ARG A 133 -30.72 35.95 -16.31
N TRP A 134 -29.61 36.70 -16.27
CA TRP A 134 -28.26 36.16 -16.45
C TRP A 134 -27.70 35.56 -15.18
N ILE A 135 -28.04 36.11 -14.01
CA ILE A 135 -27.60 35.54 -12.70
C ILE A 135 -28.29 34.21 -12.42
N VAL A 136 -29.58 34.08 -12.75
CA VAL A 136 -30.31 32.82 -12.60
C VAL A 136 -29.79 31.74 -13.57
N GLY A 137 -29.38 32.13 -14.79
CA GLY A 137 -28.76 31.20 -15.74
C GLY A 137 -27.35 30.74 -15.29
N LEU A 138 -26.56 31.66 -14.74
CA LEU A 138 -25.20 31.32 -14.24
C LEU A 138 -25.25 30.43 -12.98
N THR A 139 -26.15 30.72 -12.04
CA THR A 139 -26.34 29.90 -10.84
C THR A 139 -26.88 28.51 -11.18
N ALA A 140 -27.82 28.39 -12.14
CA ALA A 140 -28.29 27.11 -12.62
C ALA A 140 -27.17 26.31 -13.31
N ALA A 141 -26.33 26.95 -14.12
CA ALA A 141 -25.18 26.31 -14.76
C ALA A 141 -24.12 25.87 -13.74
N VAL A 142 -23.81 26.68 -12.72
CA VAL A 142 -22.89 26.33 -11.64
C VAL A 142 -23.45 25.16 -10.80
N ILE A 143 -24.76 25.15 -10.52
CA ILE A 143 -25.42 24.05 -9.81
C ILE A 143 -25.39 22.77 -10.65
N LEU A 144 -25.61 22.84 -11.96
CA LEU A 144 -25.54 21.69 -12.86
C LEU A 144 -24.11 21.18 -13.02
N ILE A 145 -23.13 22.06 -13.09
CA ILE A 145 -21.70 21.70 -13.10
C ILE A 145 -21.30 21.10 -11.75
N ALA A 146 -21.69 21.70 -10.64
CA ALA A 146 -21.44 21.17 -9.30
C ALA A 146 -22.16 19.82 -9.09
N MET A 147 -23.39 19.67 -9.60
CA MET A 147 -24.13 18.42 -9.60
C MET A 147 -23.45 17.38 -10.49
N GLY A 148 -22.97 17.75 -11.68
CA GLY A 148 -22.20 16.89 -12.57
C GLY A 148 -20.88 16.44 -11.92
N ILE A 149 -20.13 17.37 -11.31
CA ILE A 149 -18.92 17.08 -10.54
C ILE A 149 -19.24 16.22 -9.31
N PHE A 150 -20.33 16.51 -8.60
CA PHE A 150 -20.79 15.72 -7.46
C PHE A 150 -21.22 14.30 -7.87
N LEU A 151 -21.84 14.12 -9.04
CA LEU A 151 -22.21 12.81 -9.58
C LEU A 151 -21.00 12.02 -10.11
N THR A 152 -19.96 12.70 -10.62
CA THR A 152 -18.71 12.06 -11.06
C THR A 152 -17.71 11.84 -9.93
N LEU A 153 -17.76 12.66 -8.87
CA LEU A 153 -16.95 12.52 -7.65
C LEU A 153 -17.64 11.67 -6.54
N ARG A 154 -18.85 11.19 -6.79
CA ARG A 154 -19.37 10.14 -5.89
C ARG A 154 -18.35 9.02 -5.92
N PRO A 155 -17.73 8.65 -4.78
CA PRO A 155 -17.02 7.39 -4.72
C PRO A 155 -18.00 6.35 -5.24
N ALA A 156 -17.59 5.59 -6.25
CA ALA A 156 -18.41 4.57 -6.89
C ALA A 156 -19.12 3.84 -5.76
N GLY A 157 -20.45 4.02 -5.71
CA GLY A 157 -21.24 3.59 -4.57
C GLY A 157 -20.82 2.17 -4.26
N ARG A 158 -20.62 1.84 -2.98
CA ARG A 158 -20.45 0.44 -2.56
C ARG A 158 -21.36 -0.37 -3.43
N ALA A 159 -20.80 -1.19 -4.30
CA ALA A 159 -21.58 -2.08 -5.13
C ALA A 159 -22.57 -2.73 -4.16
N SER A 160 -23.86 -2.49 -4.35
CA SER A 160 -24.94 -3.03 -3.53
C SER A 160 -25.09 -4.51 -3.84
N GLY A 161 -24.01 -5.26 -3.65
CA GLY A 161 -23.97 -6.71 -3.77
C GLY A 161 -23.94 -7.29 -2.37
N THR A 162 -24.74 -8.32 -2.16
CA THR A 162 -24.71 -9.16 -0.96
C THR A 162 -23.27 -9.58 -0.65
N SER A 163 -22.86 -9.49 0.62
CA SER A 163 -21.49 -9.80 1.05
C SER A 163 -21.47 -10.90 2.10
N ILE A 164 -20.44 -11.77 2.03
CA ILE A 164 -20.29 -12.91 2.92
C ILE A 164 -18.84 -13.10 3.32
N ALA A 165 -18.61 -13.52 4.57
CA ALA A 165 -17.34 -14.06 5.03
C ALA A 165 -17.51 -15.54 5.39
N VAL A 166 -16.64 -16.40 4.86
CA VAL A 166 -16.58 -17.81 5.24
C VAL A 166 -15.58 -17.97 6.38
N MET A 167 -16.09 -18.30 7.57
CA MET A 167 -15.25 -18.48 8.75
C MET A 167 -14.49 -19.79 8.68
N PRO A 168 -13.28 -19.87 9.27
CA PRO A 168 -12.54 -21.12 9.37
C PRO A 168 -13.40 -22.20 10.03
N PHE A 169 -13.58 -23.33 9.35
CA PHE A 169 -14.38 -24.44 9.89
C PHE A 169 -13.71 -25.07 11.08
N VAL A 170 -14.51 -25.38 12.08
CA VAL A 170 -14.04 -26.02 13.31
C VAL A 170 -13.80 -27.51 13.09
N ASP A 171 -12.59 -27.98 13.40
CA ASP A 171 -12.29 -29.41 13.41
C ASP A 171 -12.91 -30.08 14.64
N MET A 172 -13.96 -30.87 14.43
CA MET A 172 -14.66 -31.67 15.44
C MET A 172 -14.19 -33.11 15.50
N THR A 173 -13.10 -33.44 14.79
CA THR A 173 -12.51 -34.78 14.81
C THR A 173 -11.79 -35.01 16.14
N THR A 174 -11.84 -36.24 16.66
CA THR A 174 -11.14 -36.62 17.90
C THR A 174 -9.64 -36.34 17.74
N GLY A 175 -9.05 -35.56 18.64
CA GLY A 175 -7.63 -35.16 18.59
C GLY A 175 -7.35 -33.96 17.68
N LYS A 176 -8.34 -33.37 16.98
CA LYS A 176 -8.20 -32.21 16.10
C LYS A 176 -7.07 -32.32 15.07
N THR A 177 -6.92 -33.48 14.47
CA THR A 177 -5.82 -33.82 13.55
C THR A 177 -6.10 -33.43 12.11
N GLU A 178 -7.34 -33.03 11.79
CA GLU A 178 -7.79 -32.73 10.42
C GLU A 178 -7.79 -31.22 10.10
N ARG A 179 -7.16 -30.40 10.93
CA ARG A 179 -7.13 -28.94 10.76
C ARG A 179 -6.66 -28.50 9.36
N PRO A 180 -5.54 -29.04 8.78
CA PRO A 180 -5.13 -28.68 7.42
C PRO A 180 -6.20 -28.97 6.36
N PHE A 181 -6.89 -30.10 6.51
CA PHE A 181 -7.98 -30.48 5.61
C PHE A 181 -9.23 -29.58 5.79
N CYS A 182 -9.62 -29.27 7.03
CA CYS A 182 -10.71 -28.34 7.32
C CYS A 182 -10.46 -26.97 6.71
N ASP A 183 -9.23 -26.50 6.83
CA ASP A 183 -8.80 -25.21 6.29
C ASP A 183 -8.84 -25.19 4.77
N GLY A 184 -8.38 -26.26 4.13
CA GLY A 184 -8.46 -26.39 2.68
C GLY A 184 -9.91 -26.43 2.17
N VAL A 185 -10.80 -27.16 2.87
CA VAL A 185 -12.24 -27.20 2.55
C VAL A 185 -12.87 -25.81 2.68
N THR A 186 -12.55 -25.08 3.74
CA THR A 186 -13.06 -23.71 3.97
C THR A 186 -12.62 -22.78 2.84
N GLU A 187 -11.35 -22.86 2.46
CA GLU A 187 -10.79 -22.02 1.40
C GLU A 187 -11.44 -22.30 0.04
N GLU A 188 -11.52 -23.57 -0.34
CA GLU A 188 -12.15 -23.92 -1.61
C GLU A 188 -13.63 -23.50 -1.64
N LEU A 189 -14.36 -23.60 -0.52
CA LEU A 189 -15.72 -23.10 -0.43
C LEU A 189 -15.76 -21.56 -0.63
N SER A 190 -14.83 -20.83 -0.04
CA SER A 190 -14.69 -19.39 -0.29
C SER A 190 -14.41 -19.09 -1.76
N ASN A 191 -13.51 -19.86 -2.40
CA ASN A 191 -13.20 -19.74 -3.83
C ASN A 191 -14.41 -20.04 -4.72
N TRP A 192 -15.23 -21.03 -4.36
CA TRP A 192 -16.45 -21.34 -5.09
C TRP A 192 -17.47 -20.21 -5.01
N LEU A 193 -17.68 -19.67 -3.81
CA LEU A 193 -18.57 -18.53 -3.61
C LEU A 193 -18.06 -17.28 -4.34
N ALA A 194 -16.74 -17.06 -4.39
CA ALA A 194 -16.12 -15.95 -5.10
C ALA A 194 -16.33 -16.00 -6.64
N GLN A 195 -16.65 -17.17 -7.21
CA GLN A 195 -17.03 -17.27 -8.63
C GLN A 195 -18.41 -16.65 -8.95
N ILE A 196 -19.21 -16.33 -7.93
CA ILE A 196 -20.53 -15.70 -8.08
C ILE A 196 -20.34 -14.18 -8.21
N PRO A 197 -20.57 -13.57 -9.39
CA PRO A 197 -20.17 -12.17 -9.63
C PRO A 197 -20.92 -11.15 -8.76
N THR A 198 -22.13 -11.48 -8.32
CA THR A 198 -23.00 -10.63 -7.51
C THR A 198 -22.77 -10.79 -6.00
N LEU A 199 -21.91 -11.73 -5.59
CA LEU A 199 -21.59 -12.01 -4.19
C LEU A 199 -20.17 -11.57 -3.87
N ARG A 200 -20.02 -10.55 -3.05
CA ARG A 200 -18.72 -10.14 -2.53
C ARG A 200 -18.28 -11.08 -1.41
N VAL A 201 -17.23 -11.84 -1.62
CA VAL A 201 -16.69 -12.79 -0.65
C VAL A 201 -15.46 -12.19 0.00
N VAL A 202 -15.46 -12.12 1.33
CA VAL A 202 -14.30 -11.66 2.12
C VAL A 202 -13.23 -12.74 2.04
N ALA A 203 -11.99 -12.32 1.82
CA ALA A 203 -10.86 -13.24 1.72
C ALA A 203 -10.62 -13.97 3.05
N ARG A 204 -10.14 -15.20 2.94
CA ARG A 204 -9.87 -16.08 4.09
C ARG A 204 -8.85 -15.50 5.07
N SER A 205 -7.84 -14.78 4.61
CA SER A 205 -6.83 -14.11 5.45
C SER A 205 -7.49 -13.24 6.51
N SER A 206 -8.45 -12.40 6.11
CA SER A 206 -9.23 -11.59 7.04
C SER A 206 -10.15 -12.42 7.95
N ALA A 207 -10.79 -13.46 7.41
CA ALA A 207 -11.64 -14.35 8.22
C ALA A 207 -10.81 -15.12 9.28
N ASN A 208 -9.59 -15.53 8.95
CA ASN A 208 -8.68 -16.22 9.86
C ASN A 208 -8.27 -15.38 11.09
N ALA A 209 -8.36 -14.06 11.04
CA ALA A 209 -8.09 -13.20 12.19
C ALA A 209 -9.05 -13.45 13.38
N PHE A 210 -10.19 -14.07 13.10
CA PHE A 210 -11.20 -14.44 14.10
C PHE A 210 -11.16 -15.94 14.50
N ARG A 211 -10.22 -16.69 13.96
CA ARG A 211 -10.03 -18.11 14.30
C ARG A 211 -9.84 -18.28 15.81
N ASP A 212 -10.48 -19.30 16.38
CA ASP A 212 -10.39 -19.68 17.78
C ASP A 212 -10.79 -18.56 18.78
N LYS A 213 -11.41 -17.46 18.27
CA LYS A 213 -11.94 -16.36 19.08
C LYS A 213 -13.45 -16.49 19.22
N GLN A 214 -13.96 -16.32 20.45
CA GLN A 214 -15.40 -16.21 20.69
C GLN A 214 -15.86 -14.78 20.42
N THR A 215 -15.85 -14.38 19.15
CA THR A 215 -16.24 -13.03 18.73
C THR A 215 -17.69 -13.05 18.26
N ASP A 216 -18.49 -12.06 18.68
CA ASP A 216 -19.87 -11.90 18.23
C ASP A 216 -19.91 -11.68 16.69
N VAL A 217 -20.80 -12.41 15.99
CA VAL A 217 -20.96 -12.32 14.54
C VAL A 217 -21.20 -10.88 14.06
N ARG A 218 -21.86 -10.05 14.87
CA ARG A 218 -22.06 -8.61 14.59
C ARG A 218 -20.75 -7.83 14.60
N GLU A 219 -19.82 -8.21 15.45
CA GLU A 219 -18.49 -7.61 15.52
C GLU A 219 -17.64 -8.06 14.32
N ILE A 220 -17.69 -9.35 13.98
CA ILE A 220 -17.08 -9.90 12.76
C ILE A 220 -17.60 -9.14 11.54
N GLY A 221 -18.91 -8.98 11.41
CA GLY A 221 -19.55 -8.25 10.31
C GLY A 221 -19.07 -6.81 10.18
N ARG A 222 -18.88 -6.10 11.31
CA ARG A 222 -18.35 -4.72 11.31
C ARG A 222 -16.89 -4.66 10.92
N ALA A 223 -16.06 -5.56 11.44
CA ALA A 223 -14.62 -5.60 11.16
C ALA A 223 -14.32 -5.99 9.71
N LEU A 224 -15.08 -6.92 9.14
CA LEU A 224 -14.92 -7.40 7.77
C LEU A 224 -15.77 -6.64 6.74
N GLY A 225 -16.65 -5.75 7.20
CA GLY A 225 -17.56 -5.00 6.34
C GLY A 225 -18.53 -5.93 5.56
N THR A 226 -19.00 -7.03 6.17
CA THR A 226 -19.83 -8.05 5.53
C THR A 226 -21.22 -8.15 6.14
N GLU A 227 -22.23 -8.47 5.32
CA GLU A 227 -23.62 -8.61 5.74
C GLU A 227 -23.95 -10.01 6.26
N HIS A 228 -23.17 -11.00 5.85
CA HIS A 228 -23.39 -12.40 6.20
C HIS A 228 -22.08 -13.08 6.60
N VAL A 229 -22.21 -14.07 7.47
CA VAL A 229 -21.14 -14.98 7.87
C VAL A 229 -21.60 -16.41 7.64
N LEU A 230 -20.75 -17.21 7.01
CA LEU A 230 -20.93 -18.66 6.91
C LEU A 230 -19.98 -19.30 7.94
N GLU A 231 -20.55 -19.89 8.96
CA GLU A 231 -19.85 -20.69 9.96
C GLU A 231 -19.98 -22.16 9.63
N GLY A 232 -19.01 -22.98 10.06
CA GLY A 232 -19.10 -24.43 9.83
C GLY A 232 -18.19 -25.22 10.73
N SER A 233 -18.45 -26.53 10.73
CA SER A 233 -17.63 -27.54 11.38
C SER A 233 -17.48 -28.76 10.49
N LEU A 234 -16.36 -29.44 10.65
CA LEU A 234 -16.06 -30.67 9.94
C LEU A 234 -15.69 -31.75 10.94
N ARG A 235 -16.27 -32.94 10.76
CA ARG A 235 -15.96 -34.13 11.54
C ARG A 235 -15.64 -35.28 10.60
N ARG A 236 -14.48 -35.87 10.73
CA ARG A 236 -14.07 -37.05 9.98
C ARG A 236 -14.12 -38.30 10.85
N SER A 237 -14.64 -39.38 10.29
CA SER A 237 -14.62 -40.72 10.88
C SER A 237 -14.27 -41.73 9.81
N GLY A 238 -13.01 -42.17 9.78
CA GLY A 238 -12.51 -43.02 8.70
C GLY A 238 -12.58 -42.34 7.33
N ASN A 239 -13.37 -42.94 6.43
CA ASN A 239 -13.60 -42.41 5.08
C ASN A 239 -14.87 -41.51 4.97
N LEU A 240 -15.58 -41.30 6.07
CA LEU A 240 -16.77 -40.43 6.10
C LEU A 240 -16.43 -39.08 6.67
N VAL A 241 -16.97 -38.06 6.03
CA VAL A 241 -16.85 -36.64 6.44
C VAL A 241 -18.27 -36.08 6.60
N ARG A 242 -18.51 -35.49 7.78
CA ARG A 242 -19.72 -34.69 8.03
C ARG A 242 -19.31 -33.22 8.04
N VAL A 243 -19.96 -32.43 7.19
CA VAL A 243 -19.81 -30.97 7.13
C VAL A 243 -21.12 -30.36 7.58
N SER A 244 -21.10 -29.58 8.67
CA SER A 244 -22.24 -28.80 9.16
C SER A 244 -21.95 -27.32 8.94
N VAL A 245 -22.92 -26.58 8.39
CA VAL A 245 -22.76 -25.16 8.04
C VAL A 245 -23.98 -24.37 8.48
N GLN A 246 -23.76 -23.09 8.78
CA GLN A 246 -24.81 -22.16 9.18
C GLN A 246 -24.54 -20.79 8.56
N LEU A 247 -25.54 -20.21 7.91
CA LEU A 247 -25.51 -18.86 7.36
C LEU A 247 -26.17 -17.90 8.36
N VAL A 248 -25.44 -16.89 8.82
CA VAL A 248 -25.87 -15.95 9.85
C VAL A 248 -25.84 -14.52 9.30
N ALA A 249 -26.89 -13.75 9.55
CA ALA A 249 -26.92 -12.33 9.25
C ALA A 249 -26.11 -11.55 10.31
N THR A 250 -25.14 -10.72 9.86
CA THR A 250 -24.30 -9.96 10.79
C THR A 250 -25.00 -8.77 11.44
N ARG A 251 -26.13 -8.34 10.87
CA ARG A 251 -26.92 -7.22 11.38
C ARG A 251 -27.49 -7.48 12.77
N ASP A 252 -28.00 -8.68 12.99
CA ASP A 252 -28.78 -9.06 14.18
C ASP A 252 -28.32 -10.39 14.82
N GLY A 253 -27.45 -11.16 14.13
CA GLY A 253 -26.93 -12.43 14.60
C GLY A 253 -27.90 -13.61 14.41
N TYR A 254 -29.00 -13.44 13.66
CA TYR A 254 -29.92 -14.52 13.41
C TYR A 254 -29.43 -15.45 12.30
N SER A 255 -29.64 -16.76 12.52
CA SER A 255 -29.42 -17.76 11.49
C SER A 255 -30.47 -17.67 10.39
N LEU A 256 -30.00 -17.52 9.16
CA LEU A 256 -30.87 -17.52 7.97
C LEU A 256 -31.08 -18.96 7.44
N TRP A 257 -30.09 -19.80 7.61
CA TRP A 257 -30.10 -21.15 7.13
C TRP A 257 -29.03 -22.01 7.83
N SER A 258 -29.31 -23.32 7.95
CA SER A 258 -28.32 -24.32 8.38
C SER A 258 -28.48 -25.61 7.59
N GLY A 259 -27.37 -26.32 7.39
CA GLY A 259 -27.35 -27.60 6.68
C GLY A 259 -26.28 -28.53 7.22
N SER A 260 -26.51 -29.84 7.08
CA SER A 260 -25.54 -30.87 7.39
C SER A 260 -25.46 -31.87 6.26
N TYR A 261 -24.23 -32.21 5.86
CA TYR A 261 -23.94 -33.06 4.71
C TYR A 261 -22.99 -34.18 5.13
N ASP A 262 -23.41 -35.42 4.86
CA ASP A 262 -22.57 -36.60 5.03
C ASP A 262 -22.05 -37.04 3.66
N SER A 263 -20.75 -37.28 3.57
CA SER A 263 -20.11 -37.64 2.30
C SER A 263 -18.92 -38.57 2.54
N ALA A 264 -18.58 -39.37 1.53
CA ALA A 264 -17.26 -39.99 1.49
C ALA A 264 -16.17 -38.92 1.30
N LEU A 265 -14.98 -39.14 1.81
CA LEU A 265 -13.85 -38.25 1.66
C LEU A 265 -13.55 -37.93 0.18
N THR A 266 -13.75 -38.91 -0.70
CA THR A 266 -13.61 -38.79 -2.16
C THR A 266 -14.65 -37.85 -2.80
N ASP A 267 -15.76 -37.59 -2.12
CA ASP A 267 -16.89 -36.81 -2.62
C ASP A 267 -17.07 -35.44 -1.94
N VAL A 268 -16.10 -35.02 -1.10
CA VAL A 268 -16.13 -33.74 -0.36
C VAL A 268 -16.34 -32.54 -1.31
N ILE A 269 -15.81 -32.61 -2.52
CA ILE A 269 -16.01 -31.59 -3.55
C ILE A 269 -17.50 -31.40 -3.90
N LYS A 270 -18.30 -32.47 -3.89
CA LYS A 270 -19.77 -32.38 -4.13
C LYS A 270 -20.45 -31.65 -2.98
N VAL A 271 -19.99 -31.85 -1.74
CA VAL A 271 -20.51 -31.12 -0.58
C VAL A 271 -20.22 -29.63 -0.70
N GLN A 272 -19.03 -29.24 -1.10
CA GLN A 272 -18.68 -27.83 -1.31
C GLN A 272 -19.59 -27.17 -2.35
N GLU A 273 -19.85 -27.86 -3.47
CA GLU A 273 -20.80 -27.37 -4.49
C GLU A 273 -22.22 -27.26 -3.93
N GLN A 274 -22.69 -28.26 -3.19
CA GLN A 274 -24.04 -28.23 -2.59
C GLN A 274 -24.18 -27.08 -1.60
N VAL A 275 -23.17 -26.85 -0.76
CA VAL A 275 -23.13 -25.71 0.19
C VAL A 275 -23.14 -24.39 -0.56
N ALA A 276 -22.30 -24.23 -1.60
CA ALA A 276 -22.23 -22.98 -2.38
C ALA A 276 -23.57 -22.67 -3.06
N ARG A 277 -24.23 -23.69 -3.64
CA ARG A 277 -25.57 -23.55 -4.24
C ARG A 277 -26.62 -23.21 -3.19
N ALA A 278 -26.58 -23.84 -2.01
CA ALA A 278 -27.52 -23.57 -0.93
C ALA A 278 -27.35 -22.13 -0.39
N VAL A 279 -26.13 -21.67 -0.21
CA VAL A 279 -25.82 -20.29 0.18
C VAL A 279 -26.37 -19.31 -0.86
N ALA A 280 -26.09 -19.53 -2.16
CA ALA A 280 -26.59 -18.67 -3.23
C ALA A 280 -28.13 -18.62 -3.23
N SER A 281 -28.80 -19.77 -3.08
CA SER A 281 -30.26 -19.85 -3.00
C SER A 281 -30.84 -19.09 -1.81
N ASN A 282 -30.25 -19.23 -0.63
CA ASN A 282 -30.73 -18.53 0.57
C ASN A 282 -30.42 -17.02 0.58
N LEU A 283 -29.48 -16.58 -0.25
CA LEU A 283 -29.21 -15.16 -0.52
C LEU A 283 -29.97 -14.64 -1.75
N GLU A 284 -30.93 -15.43 -2.29
CA GLU A 284 -31.73 -15.10 -3.46
C GLU A 284 -30.91 -14.82 -4.74
N ILE A 285 -29.69 -15.37 -4.81
CA ILE A 285 -28.77 -15.20 -5.95
C ILE A 285 -29.02 -16.32 -6.98
N ARG A 286 -29.38 -15.94 -8.21
CA ARG A 286 -29.51 -16.89 -9.34
C ARG A 286 -28.11 -17.20 -9.90
N LEU A 287 -27.76 -18.49 -9.90
CA LEU A 287 -26.51 -18.95 -10.53
C LEU A 287 -26.74 -19.09 -12.04
N SER A 288 -25.83 -18.49 -12.83
CA SER A 288 -25.84 -18.69 -14.29
C SER A 288 -25.25 -20.05 -14.68
N ASP A 289 -25.59 -20.53 -15.91
CA ASP A 289 -24.99 -21.74 -16.46
C ASP A 289 -23.47 -21.64 -16.55
N ALA A 290 -22.95 -20.45 -16.88
CA ALA A 290 -21.51 -20.18 -16.93
C ALA A 290 -20.85 -20.34 -15.54
N THR A 291 -21.48 -19.87 -14.46
CA THR A 291 -20.98 -20.07 -13.08
C THR A 291 -21.03 -21.55 -12.70
N SER A 292 -22.06 -22.25 -13.09
CA SER A 292 -22.19 -23.69 -12.83
C SER A 292 -21.14 -24.52 -13.57
N ALA A 293 -20.76 -24.13 -14.81
CA ALA A 293 -19.69 -24.77 -15.58
C ALA A 293 -18.31 -24.56 -14.92
N LYS A 294 -18.04 -23.36 -14.41
CA LYS A 294 -16.78 -23.08 -13.68
C LYS A 294 -16.60 -23.97 -12.45
N PHE A 295 -17.67 -24.36 -11.79
CA PHE A 295 -17.61 -25.31 -10.68
C PHE A 295 -17.13 -26.70 -11.15
N ALA A 296 -17.44 -27.11 -12.37
CA ALA A 296 -16.98 -28.38 -12.90
C ALA A 296 -15.46 -28.41 -13.16
N ASP A 297 -14.87 -27.32 -13.66
CA ASP A 297 -13.44 -27.22 -13.98
C ASP A 297 -12.52 -27.32 -12.75
N ARG A 298 -13.05 -27.07 -11.55
CA ARG A 298 -12.31 -27.20 -10.29
C ARG A 298 -12.25 -28.62 -9.74
N ARG A 299 -12.87 -29.58 -10.37
CA ARG A 299 -12.97 -30.96 -9.87
C ARG A 299 -11.74 -31.79 -10.24
N SER A 300 -11.30 -32.63 -9.29
CA SER A 300 -10.45 -33.78 -9.60
C SER A 300 -11.34 -35.04 -9.72
N SER A 301 -10.99 -35.95 -10.60
CA SER A 301 -11.59 -37.29 -10.67
C SER A 301 -11.14 -38.21 -9.52
N ASN A 302 -10.09 -37.82 -8.77
CA ASN A 302 -9.46 -38.60 -7.72
C ASN A 302 -9.54 -37.88 -6.38
N GLY A 303 -10.32 -38.43 -5.44
CA GLY A 303 -10.50 -37.83 -4.10
C GLY A 303 -9.22 -37.78 -3.26
N GLN A 304 -8.26 -38.69 -3.49
CA GLN A 304 -6.96 -38.63 -2.83
C GLN A 304 -6.13 -37.44 -3.35
N ALA A 305 -6.11 -37.23 -4.69
CA ALA A 305 -5.46 -36.09 -5.29
C ALA A 305 -6.03 -34.78 -4.77
N TYR A 306 -7.35 -34.71 -4.64
CA TYR A 306 -8.04 -33.52 -4.10
C TYR A 306 -7.69 -33.27 -2.62
N SER A 307 -7.66 -34.32 -1.80
CA SER A 307 -7.27 -34.18 -0.39
C SER A 307 -5.83 -33.68 -0.23
N LEU A 308 -4.89 -34.20 -1.03
CA LEU A 308 -3.50 -33.77 -1.05
C LEU A 308 -3.38 -32.31 -1.48
N TYR A 309 -4.14 -31.89 -2.49
CA TYR A 309 -4.24 -30.51 -2.94
C TYR A 309 -4.72 -29.56 -1.82
N LEU A 310 -5.76 -29.95 -1.06
CA LEU A 310 -6.27 -29.11 0.03
C LEU A 310 -5.22 -28.94 1.15
N ILE A 311 -4.48 -29.98 1.48
CA ILE A 311 -3.41 -29.90 2.48
C ILE A 311 -2.23 -29.08 1.94
N ALA A 312 -1.88 -29.22 0.66
CA ALA A 312 -0.85 -28.41 0.01
C ALA A 312 -1.19 -26.90 0.06
N ARG A 313 -2.44 -26.54 -0.22
CA ARG A 313 -2.96 -25.18 -0.10
C ARG A 313 -2.80 -24.60 1.31
N TYR A 314 -3.11 -25.41 2.33
CA TYR A 314 -2.90 -25.02 3.72
C TYR A 314 -1.43 -24.64 3.99
N HIS A 315 -0.49 -25.50 3.61
CA HIS A 315 0.95 -25.22 3.79
C HIS A 315 1.42 -24.02 3.01
N GLN A 316 1.01 -23.88 1.75
CA GLN A 316 1.37 -22.74 0.90
C GLN A 316 1.03 -21.39 1.54
N GLN A 317 -0.04 -21.32 2.32
CA GLN A 317 -0.51 -20.10 2.98
C GLN A 317 0.22 -19.74 4.27
N GLN A 318 1.00 -20.65 4.84
CA GLN A 318 1.77 -20.33 6.05
C GLN A 318 2.94 -19.37 5.77
N GLY A 319 3.37 -19.26 4.50
CA GLY A 319 4.35 -18.27 4.06
C GLY A 319 5.79 -18.53 4.55
N THR A 320 6.08 -19.70 5.11
CA THR A 320 7.44 -20.07 5.50
C THR A 320 8.12 -20.89 4.40
N LYS A 321 9.45 -20.89 4.37
CA LYS A 321 10.23 -21.74 3.45
C LYS A 321 9.86 -23.21 3.58
N GLN A 322 9.84 -23.73 4.82
CA GLN A 322 9.52 -25.13 5.12
C GLN A 322 8.10 -25.51 4.65
N ASP A 323 7.13 -24.65 4.89
CA ASP A 323 5.76 -24.91 4.44
C ASP A 323 5.64 -24.84 2.91
N ASN A 324 6.36 -23.94 2.24
CA ASN A 324 6.40 -23.89 0.78
C ASN A 324 7.02 -25.18 0.18
N GLU A 325 8.09 -25.70 0.76
CA GLU A 325 8.70 -26.99 0.37
C GLU A 325 7.69 -28.12 0.56
N ARG A 326 6.98 -28.14 1.68
CA ARG A 326 5.93 -29.13 1.94
C ARG A 326 4.77 -29.04 0.95
N ALA A 327 4.37 -27.83 0.57
CA ALA A 327 3.35 -27.62 -0.46
C ALA A 327 3.79 -28.17 -1.82
N ILE A 328 5.05 -27.96 -2.23
CA ILE A 328 5.64 -28.52 -3.46
C ILE A 328 5.53 -30.04 -3.49
N GLU A 329 5.93 -30.72 -2.40
CA GLU A 329 5.81 -32.19 -2.29
C GLU A 329 4.36 -32.67 -2.44
N LEU A 330 3.44 -32.04 -1.73
CA LEU A 330 2.03 -32.45 -1.71
C LEU A 330 1.32 -32.19 -3.05
N TYR A 331 1.61 -31.07 -3.72
CA TYR A 331 1.13 -30.83 -5.09
C TYR A 331 1.69 -31.85 -6.08
N GLY A 332 2.98 -32.21 -5.95
CA GLY A 332 3.59 -33.26 -6.76
C GLY A 332 2.90 -34.61 -6.57
N GLN A 333 2.58 -34.99 -5.34
CA GLN A 333 1.82 -36.21 -5.03
C GLN A 333 0.38 -36.15 -5.57
N ALA A 334 -0.28 -34.96 -5.50
CA ALA A 334 -1.62 -34.76 -6.05
C ALA A 334 -1.63 -34.94 -7.59
N ILE A 335 -0.64 -34.39 -8.29
CA ILE A 335 -0.47 -34.57 -9.75
C ILE A 335 -0.13 -36.03 -10.09
N GLY A 336 0.65 -36.71 -9.27
CA GLY A 336 0.96 -38.13 -9.42
C GLY A 336 -0.30 -39.01 -9.31
N ALA A 337 -1.23 -38.64 -8.40
CA ALA A 337 -2.51 -39.35 -8.23
C ALA A 337 -3.56 -39.00 -9.29
N ASP A 338 -3.54 -37.76 -9.83
CA ASP A 338 -4.39 -37.30 -10.92
C ASP A 338 -3.60 -36.33 -11.84
N PRO A 339 -2.98 -36.86 -12.90
CA PRO A 339 -2.23 -36.05 -13.87
C PRO A 339 -3.06 -35.01 -14.63
N SER A 340 -4.40 -35.11 -14.60
CA SER A 340 -5.29 -34.16 -15.24
C SER A 340 -5.68 -32.99 -14.35
N PHE A 341 -5.35 -33.03 -13.06
CA PHE A 341 -5.81 -32.08 -12.05
C PHE A 341 -5.14 -30.68 -12.21
N ALA A 342 -5.83 -29.77 -12.90
CA ALA A 342 -5.32 -28.44 -13.26
C ALA A 342 -4.95 -27.60 -12.02
N LEU A 343 -5.80 -27.58 -10.98
CA LEU A 343 -5.54 -26.76 -9.79
C LEU A 343 -4.27 -27.18 -9.05
N ALA A 344 -3.94 -28.49 -9.00
CA ALA A 344 -2.70 -28.94 -8.41
C ALA A 344 -1.47 -28.48 -9.20
N LYS A 345 -1.55 -28.45 -10.55
CA LYS A 345 -0.49 -27.91 -11.41
C LYS A 345 -0.30 -26.41 -11.23
N ILE A 346 -1.40 -25.66 -11.15
CA ILE A 346 -1.37 -24.22 -10.88
C ILE A 346 -0.77 -23.93 -9.50
N GLY A 347 -1.18 -24.69 -8.47
CA GLY A 347 -0.65 -24.60 -7.11
C GLY A 347 0.84 -24.88 -7.05
N LEU A 348 1.33 -25.93 -7.76
CA LEU A 348 2.75 -26.27 -7.83
C LEU A 348 3.55 -25.14 -8.53
N ALA A 349 3.04 -24.60 -9.64
CA ALA A 349 3.67 -23.49 -10.34
C ALA A 349 3.78 -22.26 -9.44
N TYR A 350 2.74 -21.95 -8.65
CA TYR A 350 2.76 -20.86 -7.68
C TYR A 350 3.73 -21.11 -6.53
N ALA A 351 3.82 -22.35 -6.02
CA ALA A 351 4.78 -22.70 -4.99
C ALA A 351 6.24 -22.59 -5.49
N TYR A 352 6.50 -22.93 -6.77
CA TYR A 352 7.79 -22.64 -7.40
C TYR A 352 8.06 -21.14 -7.49
N LEU A 353 7.06 -20.35 -7.89
CA LEU A 353 7.21 -18.89 -7.99
C LEU A 353 7.53 -18.26 -6.61
N ASN A 354 6.95 -18.77 -5.52
CA ASN A 354 7.22 -18.31 -4.17
C ASN A 354 8.67 -18.54 -3.71
N GLN A 355 9.42 -19.47 -4.32
CA GLN A 355 10.85 -19.69 -4.00
C GLN A 355 11.70 -18.43 -4.21
N ARG A 356 11.26 -17.48 -5.06
CA ARG A 356 11.93 -16.18 -5.24
C ARG A 356 12.06 -15.37 -3.93
N TYR A 357 11.08 -15.47 -3.06
CA TYR A 357 11.08 -14.76 -1.76
C TYR A 357 12.06 -15.33 -0.74
N PHE A 358 12.51 -16.57 -0.95
CA PHE A 358 13.48 -17.24 -0.07
C PHE A 358 14.90 -17.20 -0.63
N ASN A 359 15.13 -16.50 -1.74
CA ASN A 359 16.40 -16.44 -2.49
C ASN A 359 16.96 -17.83 -2.88
N ASP A 360 16.07 -18.80 -3.04
CA ASP A 360 16.48 -20.19 -3.32
C ASP A 360 16.78 -20.45 -4.79
N ARG A 361 16.14 -19.66 -5.71
CA ARG A 361 16.22 -19.93 -7.15
C ARG A 361 16.09 -18.66 -7.98
N LEU A 362 16.82 -18.64 -9.11
CA LEU A 362 16.68 -17.61 -10.14
C LEU A 362 15.34 -17.72 -10.85
N ILE A 363 14.72 -16.59 -11.20
CA ILE A 363 13.41 -16.55 -11.88
C ILE A 363 13.40 -17.32 -13.21
N ALA A 364 14.50 -17.32 -13.95
CA ALA A 364 14.63 -18.09 -15.19
C ALA A 364 14.52 -19.60 -14.95
N SER A 365 15.11 -20.12 -13.87
CA SER A 365 15.01 -21.53 -13.48
C SER A 365 13.59 -21.86 -12.97
N ILE A 366 12.96 -20.96 -12.22
CA ILE A 366 11.57 -21.09 -11.79
C ILE A 366 10.64 -21.20 -13.00
N ALA A 367 10.86 -20.35 -14.01
CA ALA A 367 10.07 -20.33 -15.24
C ALA A 367 10.16 -21.66 -16.02
N GLN A 368 11.34 -22.28 -16.07
CA GLN A 368 11.52 -23.59 -16.73
C GLN A 368 10.62 -24.68 -16.13
N ASP A 369 10.40 -24.67 -14.81
CA ASP A 369 9.55 -25.66 -14.16
C ASP A 369 8.07 -25.24 -14.15
N ALA A 370 7.75 -23.95 -13.98
CA ALA A 370 6.39 -23.47 -13.85
C ALA A 370 5.62 -23.40 -15.19
N GLN A 371 6.28 -22.96 -16.29
CA GLN A 371 5.62 -22.79 -17.59
C GLN A 371 4.98 -24.06 -18.15
N PRO A 372 5.62 -25.25 -18.12
CA PRO A 372 4.98 -26.47 -18.60
C PRO A 372 3.73 -26.86 -17.82
N LEU A 373 3.73 -26.62 -16.49
CA LEU A 373 2.57 -26.87 -15.61
C LEU A 373 1.40 -25.96 -15.97
N LEU A 374 1.68 -24.66 -16.15
CA LEU A 374 0.68 -23.67 -16.54
C LEU A 374 0.14 -23.91 -17.96
N ALA A 375 0.98 -24.30 -18.91
CA ALA A 375 0.57 -24.68 -20.25
C ALA A 375 -0.35 -25.92 -20.23
N SER A 376 -0.01 -26.93 -19.44
CA SER A 376 -0.84 -28.12 -19.26
C SER A 376 -2.18 -27.81 -18.59
N ALA A 377 -2.19 -26.91 -17.57
CA ALA A 377 -3.42 -26.45 -16.95
C ALA A 377 -4.29 -25.66 -17.92
N ALA A 378 -3.72 -24.79 -18.74
CA ALA A 378 -4.42 -24.02 -19.76
C ALA A 378 -5.12 -24.91 -20.80
N ALA A 379 -4.50 -26.03 -21.19
CA ALA A 379 -5.08 -26.98 -22.13
C ALA A 379 -6.30 -27.73 -21.55
N SER A 380 -6.30 -28.00 -20.24
CA SER A 380 -7.35 -28.80 -19.58
C SER A 380 -8.46 -27.97 -18.94
N ALA A 381 -8.15 -26.78 -18.42
CA ALA A 381 -9.10 -25.94 -17.66
C ALA A 381 -8.87 -24.43 -17.91
N PRO A 382 -9.09 -23.94 -19.15
CA PRO A 382 -8.80 -22.55 -19.54
C PRO A 382 -9.70 -21.50 -18.86
N GLN A 383 -10.76 -21.91 -18.15
CA GLN A 383 -11.69 -21.00 -17.46
C GLN A 383 -11.32 -20.77 -15.98
N LEU A 384 -10.21 -21.33 -15.51
CA LEU A 384 -9.74 -21.09 -14.14
C LEU A 384 -9.01 -19.74 -14.04
N ALA A 385 -9.55 -18.81 -13.27
CA ALA A 385 -8.91 -17.52 -13.00
C ALA A 385 -7.52 -17.68 -12.36
N ASP A 386 -7.36 -18.65 -11.45
CA ASP A 386 -6.12 -18.99 -10.77
C ASP A 386 -4.95 -19.22 -11.74
N LEU A 387 -5.21 -19.82 -12.91
CA LEU A 387 -4.22 -20.02 -13.98
C LEU A 387 -3.60 -18.69 -14.43
N TYR A 388 -4.43 -17.74 -14.75
CA TYR A 388 -4.02 -16.44 -15.28
C TYR A 388 -3.40 -15.55 -14.20
N VAL A 389 -3.80 -15.71 -12.93
CA VAL A 389 -3.12 -15.05 -11.80
C VAL A 389 -1.67 -15.50 -11.71
N VAL A 390 -1.43 -16.81 -11.67
CA VAL A 390 -0.07 -17.35 -11.49
C VAL A 390 0.79 -17.09 -12.73
N ARG A 391 0.20 -17.21 -13.93
CA ARG A 391 0.92 -16.92 -15.18
C ARG A 391 1.28 -15.45 -15.28
N GLY A 392 0.35 -14.54 -15.00
CA GLY A 392 0.59 -13.10 -15.02
C GLY A 392 1.59 -12.65 -13.96
N ALA A 393 1.61 -13.27 -12.77
CA ALA A 393 2.63 -13.03 -11.77
C ALA A 393 4.02 -13.46 -12.27
N LEU A 394 4.13 -14.63 -12.88
CA LEU A 394 5.39 -15.12 -13.49
C LEU A 394 5.85 -14.21 -14.64
N GLU A 395 4.93 -13.77 -15.50
CA GLU A 395 5.21 -12.85 -16.61
C GLU A 395 5.68 -11.48 -16.11
N THR A 396 5.16 -11.00 -14.98
CA THR A 396 5.64 -9.77 -14.31
C THR A 396 7.11 -9.91 -13.93
N GLU A 397 7.48 -11.00 -13.27
CA GLU A 397 8.87 -11.28 -12.87
C GLU A 397 9.81 -11.49 -14.08
N LEU A 398 9.27 -11.99 -15.19
CA LEU A 398 10.01 -12.14 -16.44
C LEU A 398 10.06 -10.85 -17.28
N LEU A 399 9.53 -9.74 -16.78
CA LEU A 399 9.42 -8.44 -17.45
C LEU A 399 8.60 -8.51 -18.77
N GLN A 400 7.65 -9.44 -18.86
CA GLN A 400 6.75 -9.61 -20.00
C GLN A 400 5.45 -8.80 -19.75
N HIS A 401 5.59 -7.47 -19.63
CA HIS A 401 4.56 -6.58 -19.14
C HIS A 401 3.22 -6.66 -19.85
N ASP A 402 3.21 -6.71 -21.18
CA ASP A 402 1.97 -6.79 -21.94
C ASP A 402 1.23 -8.12 -21.74
N ALA A 403 1.98 -9.22 -21.60
CA ALA A 403 1.41 -10.53 -21.31
C ALA A 403 0.81 -10.56 -19.91
N ALA A 404 1.57 -10.09 -18.91
CA ALA A 404 1.12 -10.01 -17.53
C ALA A 404 -0.19 -9.21 -17.38
N ILE A 405 -0.28 -8.03 -18.00
CA ILE A 405 -1.51 -7.20 -17.96
C ILE A 405 -2.69 -7.94 -18.60
N ARG A 406 -2.47 -8.60 -19.77
CA ARG A 406 -3.53 -9.35 -20.43
C ARG A 406 -4.06 -10.48 -19.56
N ASP A 407 -3.16 -11.26 -18.97
CA ASP A 407 -3.52 -12.41 -18.15
C ASP A 407 -4.20 -12.00 -16.85
N LEU A 408 -3.65 -11.04 -16.13
CA LEU A 408 -4.24 -10.57 -14.88
C LEU A 408 -5.62 -9.91 -15.10
N ARG A 409 -5.81 -9.16 -16.19
CA ARG A 409 -7.13 -8.65 -16.57
C ARG A 409 -8.10 -9.76 -16.96
N HIS A 410 -7.60 -10.79 -17.63
CA HIS A 410 -8.42 -11.95 -17.96
C HIS A 410 -8.84 -12.73 -16.69
N ALA A 411 -7.94 -12.86 -15.72
CA ALA A 411 -8.26 -13.43 -14.41
C ALA A 411 -9.38 -12.65 -13.70
N ILE A 412 -9.34 -11.31 -13.71
CA ILE A 412 -10.39 -10.46 -13.15
C ILE A 412 -11.70 -10.60 -13.93
N ALA A 413 -11.66 -10.75 -15.26
CA ALA A 413 -12.86 -10.98 -16.07
C ALA A 413 -13.51 -12.35 -15.76
N LEU A 414 -12.69 -13.38 -15.51
CA LEU A 414 -13.17 -14.70 -15.11
C LEU A 414 -13.70 -14.71 -13.67
N ASN A 415 -13.01 -14.04 -12.76
CA ASN A 415 -13.40 -13.89 -11.36
C ASN A 415 -13.27 -12.44 -10.88
N PRO A 416 -14.36 -11.64 -10.91
CA PRO A 416 -14.35 -10.24 -10.45
C PRO A 416 -14.05 -10.04 -8.96
N ASN A 417 -14.08 -11.12 -8.17
CA ASN A 417 -13.73 -11.14 -6.75
C ASN A 417 -12.32 -11.73 -6.49
N SER A 418 -11.50 -11.88 -7.53
CA SER A 418 -10.14 -12.37 -7.37
C SER A 418 -9.25 -11.30 -6.73
N ARG A 419 -9.12 -11.36 -5.39
CA ARG A 419 -8.22 -10.50 -4.62
C ARG A 419 -6.77 -10.62 -5.12
N ASP A 420 -6.35 -11.86 -5.40
CA ASP A 420 -4.99 -12.14 -5.87
C ASP A 420 -4.70 -11.52 -7.24
N ALA A 421 -5.64 -11.64 -8.19
CA ALA A 421 -5.49 -10.98 -9.51
C ALA A 421 -5.38 -9.45 -9.38
N MET A 422 -6.15 -8.84 -8.48
CA MET A 422 -6.09 -7.40 -8.23
C MET A 422 -4.79 -7.01 -7.54
N SER A 423 -4.32 -7.80 -6.57
CA SER A 423 -3.04 -7.57 -5.88
C SER A 423 -1.87 -7.65 -6.86
N GLU A 424 -1.80 -8.69 -7.68
CA GLU A 424 -0.74 -8.87 -8.67
C GLU A 424 -0.77 -7.78 -9.75
N LEU A 425 -1.95 -7.38 -10.24
CA LEU A 425 -2.06 -6.29 -11.21
C LEU A 425 -1.70 -4.94 -10.57
N GLY A 426 -2.04 -4.73 -9.31
CA GLY A 426 -1.59 -3.58 -8.52
C GLY A 426 -0.06 -3.55 -8.39
N PHE A 427 0.56 -4.69 -8.08
CA PHE A 427 2.02 -4.82 -8.00
C PHE A 427 2.69 -4.56 -9.35
N HIS A 428 2.16 -5.15 -10.42
CA HIS A 428 2.64 -4.89 -11.78
C HIS A 428 2.63 -3.39 -12.12
N HIS A 429 1.53 -2.69 -11.84
CA HIS A 429 1.43 -1.26 -12.08
C HIS A 429 2.38 -0.44 -11.19
N LEU A 430 2.62 -0.87 -9.95
CA LEU A 430 3.54 -0.19 -9.05
C LEU A 430 4.99 -0.29 -9.57
N VAL A 431 5.44 -1.48 -9.95
CA VAL A 431 6.82 -1.69 -10.44
C VAL A 431 7.05 -1.08 -11.82
N THR A 432 6.01 -0.97 -12.64
CA THR A 432 6.07 -0.29 -13.95
C THR A 432 5.85 1.22 -13.88
N GLY A 433 5.73 1.79 -12.67
CA GLY A 433 5.67 3.23 -12.44
C GLY A 433 4.30 3.87 -12.69
N ALA A 434 3.22 3.12 -12.52
CA ALA A 434 1.84 3.57 -12.65
C ALA A 434 1.10 3.54 -11.28
N PRO A 435 1.50 4.39 -10.31
CA PRO A 435 1.00 4.31 -8.93
C PRO A 435 -0.50 4.63 -8.79
N LYS A 436 -1.09 5.41 -9.71
CA LYS A 436 -2.54 5.67 -9.70
C LYS A 436 -3.34 4.41 -9.99
N GLU A 437 -2.95 3.69 -11.01
CA GLU A 437 -3.54 2.41 -11.42
C GLU A 437 -3.31 1.37 -10.34
N ALA A 438 -2.10 1.29 -9.78
CA ALA A 438 -1.77 0.41 -8.66
C ALA A 438 -2.70 0.65 -7.47
N LEU A 439 -2.91 1.91 -7.09
CA LEU A 439 -3.77 2.28 -5.96
C LEU A 439 -5.24 1.86 -6.17
N GLN A 440 -5.75 1.95 -7.41
CA GLN A 440 -7.12 1.51 -7.73
C GLN A 440 -7.29 -0.01 -7.47
N TYR A 441 -6.35 -0.82 -7.95
CA TYR A 441 -6.39 -2.27 -7.75
C TYR A 441 -6.16 -2.67 -6.29
N TYR A 442 -5.20 -2.06 -5.60
CA TYR A 442 -4.98 -2.32 -4.18
C TYR A 442 -6.16 -1.89 -3.30
N SER A 443 -6.83 -0.78 -3.64
CA SER A 443 -8.03 -0.35 -2.91
C SER A 443 -9.15 -1.37 -3.06
N ARG A 444 -9.36 -1.88 -4.29
CA ARG A 444 -10.34 -2.92 -4.55
C ARG A 444 -9.99 -4.24 -3.86
N ALA A 445 -8.71 -4.65 -3.90
CA ALA A 445 -8.24 -5.83 -3.18
C ALA A 445 -8.45 -5.70 -1.66
N THR A 446 -8.21 -4.50 -1.09
CA THR A 446 -8.43 -4.23 0.34
C THR A 446 -9.91 -4.28 0.74
N GLU A 447 -10.86 -3.96 -0.17
CA GLU A 447 -12.29 -4.16 0.08
C GLU A 447 -12.64 -5.65 0.23
N LEU A 448 -11.91 -6.53 -0.48
CA LEU A 448 -12.09 -7.98 -0.40
C LEU A 448 -11.32 -8.60 0.77
N ASP A 449 -10.20 -8.01 1.16
CA ASP A 449 -9.32 -8.48 2.22
C ASP A 449 -8.88 -7.34 3.16
N PRO A 450 -9.81 -6.85 4.01
CA PRO A 450 -9.58 -5.64 4.80
C PRO A 450 -8.53 -5.78 5.91
N LEU A 451 -8.18 -7.01 6.30
CA LEU A 451 -7.18 -7.28 7.33
C LEU A 451 -5.86 -7.84 6.78
N ASP A 452 -5.65 -7.78 5.46
CA ASP A 452 -4.37 -8.15 4.85
C ASP A 452 -3.36 -7.00 5.00
N HIS A 453 -2.36 -7.22 5.83
CA HIS A 453 -1.29 -6.26 6.08
C HIS A 453 -0.44 -5.94 4.83
N ASN A 454 -0.28 -6.91 3.91
CA ASN A 454 0.48 -6.69 2.67
C ASN A 454 -0.23 -5.69 1.76
N LEU A 455 -1.55 -5.81 1.60
CA LEU A 455 -2.33 -4.85 0.80
C LEU A 455 -2.25 -3.43 1.37
N HIS A 456 -2.29 -3.28 2.70
CA HIS A 456 -2.11 -1.98 3.34
C HIS A 456 -0.69 -1.44 3.16
N ALA A 457 0.35 -2.28 3.24
CA ALA A 457 1.74 -1.90 2.96
C ALA A 457 1.93 -1.47 1.49
N GLN A 458 1.37 -2.21 0.55
CA GLN A 458 1.39 -1.85 -0.88
C GLN A 458 0.64 -0.54 -1.16
N ARG A 459 -0.51 -0.33 -0.52
CA ARG A 459 -1.22 0.96 -0.61
C ARG A 459 -0.38 2.10 -0.04
N CYS A 460 0.32 1.89 1.06
CA CYS A 460 1.23 2.89 1.62
C CYS A 460 2.29 3.29 0.59
N LEU A 461 2.92 2.34 -0.11
CA LEU A 461 3.91 2.60 -1.15
C LEU A 461 3.31 3.37 -2.34
N ALA A 462 2.17 2.92 -2.87
CA ALA A 462 1.51 3.58 -4.00
C ALA A 462 1.09 5.02 -3.65
N LEU A 463 0.56 5.24 -2.45
CA LEU A 463 0.19 6.57 -1.94
C LEU A 463 1.42 7.47 -1.73
N SER A 464 2.54 6.89 -1.28
CA SER A 464 3.82 7.61 -1.14
C SER A 464 4.35 8.07 -2.49
N ASP A 465 4.24 7.23 -3.53
CA ASP A 465 4.64 7.58 -4.89
C ASP A 465 3.79 8.70 -5.50
N LEU A 466 2.54 8.84 -5.04
CA LEU A 466 1.63 9.92 -5.42
C LEU A 466 1.78 11.18 -4.55
N ALA A 467 2.67 11.17 -3.55
CA ALA A 467 2.82 12.20 -2.51
C ALA A 467 1.54 12.45 -1.69
N LEU A 468 0.66 11.45 -1.57
CA LEU A 468 -0.54 11.47 -0.74
C LEU A 468 -0.19 11.01 0.69
N PHE A 469 0.64 11.79 1.37
CA PHE A 469 1.34 11.38 2.60
C PHE A 469 0.42 11.13 3.81
N VAL A 470 -0.74 11.80 3.89
CA VAL A 470 -1.71 11.58 4.98
C VAL A 470 -2.31 10.18 4.88
N ASP A 471 -2.77 9.81 3.69
CA ASP A 471 -3.37 8.50 3.44
C ASP A 471 -2.31 7.39 3.49
N ALA A 472 -1.08 7.68 3.03
CA ALA A 472 0.05 6.76 3.12
C ALA A 472 0.39 6.43 4.58
N ALA A 473 0.44 7.44 5.47
CA ALA A 473 0.70 7.25 6.90
C ALA A 473 -0.34 6.31 7.54
N ALA A 474 -1.64 6.55 7.26
CA ALA A 474 -2.72 5.73 7.78
C ALA A 474 -2.63 4.27 7.26
N ALA A 475 -2.29 4.07 5.98
CA ALA A 475 -2.12 2.74 5.40
C ALA A 475 -0.93 2.00 6.02
N CYS A 476 0.22 2.67 6.20
CA CYS A 476 1.40 2.10 6.87
C CYS A 476 1.13 1.74 8.33
N GLU A 477 0.42 2.59 9.08
CA GLU A 477 0.04 2.33 10.46
C GLU A 477 -0.86 1.11 10.57
N THR A 478 -1.86 1.02 9.69
CA THR A 478 -2.75 -0.15 9.62
C THR A 478 -1.96 -1.43 9.32
N ALA A 479 -1.04 -1.40 8.37
CA ALA A 479 -0.20 -2.55 8.04
C ALA A 479 0.61 -3.03 9.26
N ARG A 480 1.26 -2.11 9.99
CA ARG A 480 2.04 -2.45 11.20
C ARG A 480 1.15 -2.97 12.34
N ALA A 481 -0.04 -2.40 12.52
CA ALA A 481 -0.98 -2.84 13.54
C ALA A 481 -1.49 -4.26 13.28
N LEU A 482 -1.73 -4.61 12.00
CA LEU A 482 -2.19 -5.93 11.60
C LEU A 482 -1.09 -7.00 11.71
N ALA A 483 0.17 -6.66 11.42
CA ALA A 483 1.28 -7.62 11.43
C ALA A 483 2.56 -7.05 12.05
N PRO A 484 2.61 -6.86 13.38
CA PRO A 484 3.76 -6.28 14.06
C PRO A 484 5.02 -7.15 14.01
N GLY A 485 4.90 -8.43 13.62
CA GLY A 485 6.02 -9.36 13.42
C GLY A 485 6.59 -9.37 12.00
N ALA A 486 5.92 -8.79 11.02
CA ALA A 486 6.33 -8.86 9.60
C ALA A 486 7.33 -7.74 9.24
N ALA A 487 8.53 -8.11 8.78
CA ALA A 487 9.57 -7.14 8.38
C ALA A 487 9.11 -6.19 7.26
N TRP A 488 8.33 -6.71 6.31
CA TRP A 488 7.86 -5.97 5.14
C TRP A 488 7.06 -4.70 5.48
N VAL A 489 6.20 -4.74 6.53
CA VAL A 489 5.40 -3.57 6.91
C VAL A 489 6.27 -2.42 7.46
N TYR A 490 7.42 -2.75 8.07
CA TYR A 490 8.40 -1.78 8.51
C TYR A 490 9.23 -1.26 7.35
N ASN A 491 9.55 -2.12 6.37
CA ASN A 491 10.23 -1.68 5.15
C ASN A 491 9.35 -0.72 4.33
N ALA A 492 8.06 -0.99 4.19
CA ALA A 492 7.12 -0.05 3.57
C ALA A 492 7.05 1.29 4.34
N SER A 493 7.11 1.24 5.67
CA SER A 493 7.14 2.45 6.52
C SER A 493 8.44 3.23 6.36
N SER A 494 9.58 2.55 6.19
CA SER A 494 10.86 3.18 5.87
C SER A 494 10.80 3.95 4.55
N ALA A 495 10.30 3.29 3.50
CA ALA A 495 10.15 3.89 2.17
C ALA A 495 9.15 5.06 2.15
N PHE A 496 8.15 5.04 3.02
CA PHE A 496 7.23 6.16 3.22
C PHE A 496 7.93 7.38 3.86
N GLU A 497 8.70 7.17 4.92
CA GLU A 497 9.40 8.30 5.58
C GLU A 497 10.53 8.85 4.69
N GLU A 498 11.22 8.00 3.94
CA GLU A 498 12.21 8.40 2.94
C GLU A 498 11.55 9.26 1.85
N ALA A 499 10.38 8.87 1.34
CA ALA A 499 9.63 9.66 0.36
C ALA A 499 9.31 11.09 0.80
N ARG A 500 9.37 11.35 2.10
CA ARG A 500 9.13 12.67 2.73
C ARG A 500 10.43 13.38 3.12
N GLY A 501 11.58 12.81 2.84
CA GLY A 501 12.89 13.30 3.25
C GLY A 501 13.16 13.17 4.76
N ARG A 502 12.41 12.34 5.48
CA ARG A 502 12.60 12.06 6.90
C ARG A 502 13.52 10.86 7.10
N ILE A 503 14.77 11.02 6.72
CA ILE A 503 15.72 9.91 6.64
C ILE A 503 16.02 9.30 8.02
N GLY A 504 16.04 10.11 9.09
CA GLY A 504 16.19 9.59 10.46
C GLY A 504 15.04 8.67 10.89
N ASP A 505 13.79 9.03 10.53
CA ASP A 505 12.62 8.19 10.78
C ASP A 505 12.64 6.93 9.90
N ALA A 506 13.08 7.05 8.63
CA ALA A 506 13.25 5.93 7.73
C ALA A 506 14.25 4.90 8.29
N LEU A 507 15.40 5.36 8.79
CA LEU A 507 16.43 4.51 9.42
C LEU A 507 15.92 3.79 10.68
N ARG A 508 15.04 4.42 11.47
CA ARG A 508 14.42 3.76 12.63
C ARG A 508 13.50 2.62 12.21
N TRP A 509 12.65 2.82 11.21
CA TRP A 509 11.79 1.75 10.68
C TRP A 509 12.59 0.66 9.99
N ASN A 510 13.66 1.01 9.30
CA ASN A 510 14.58 0.06 8.69
C ASN A 510 15.27 -0.83 9.75
N ALA A 511 15.69 -0.28 10.87
CA ALA A 511 16.23 -1.06 11.99
C ALA A 511 15.20 -2.07 12.53
N ALA A 512 13.92 -1.67 12.61
CA ALA A 512 12.85 -2.57 12.99
C ALA A 512 12.59 -3.69 11.96
N ALA A 513 12.79 -3.42 10.67
CA ALA A 513 12.73 -4.42 9.60
C ALA A 513 13.91 -5.41 9.70
N LEU A 514 15.14 -4.90 9.88
CA LEU A 514 16.34 -5.72 10.04
C LEU A 514 16.27 -6.67 11.24
N ALA A 515 15.75 -6.18 12.38
CA ALA A 515 15.57 -7.00 13.59
C ALA A 515 14.64 -8.21 13.35
N ARG A 516 13.78 -8.15 12.33
CA ARG A 516 12.82 -9.21 11.98
C ARG A 516 13.30 -10.10 10.84
N SER A 517 14.10 -9.56 9.94
CA SER A 517 14.63 -10.27 8.76
C SER A 517 16.06 -9.83 8.47
N PRO A 518 17.05 -10.33 9.23
CA PRO A 518 18.45 -9.92 9.09
C PRO A 518 19.13 -10.48 7.84
N GLY A 519 18.52 -11.43 7.12
CA GLY A 519 19.09 -12.04 5.91
C GLY A 519 18.66 -11.38 4.59
N VAL A 520 18.04 -10.18 4.60
CA VAL A 520 17.54 -9.51 3.40
C VAL A 520 18.51 -8.40 2.95
N PRO A 521 19.26 -8.60 1.85
CA PRO A 521 20.31 -7.66 1.40
C PRO A 521 19.78 -6.25 1.11
N GLU A 522 18.56 -6.16 0.54
CA GLU A 522 17.95 -4.90 0.13
C GLU A 522 17.72 -3.94 1.32
N ILE A 523 17.45 -4.48 2.52
CA ILE A 523 17.24 -3.65 3.72
C ILE A 523 18.57 -3.02 4.17
N TYR A 524 19.70 -3.74 4.05
CA TYR A 524 21.03 -3.18 4.32
C TYR A 524 21.40 -2.14 3.25
N ALA A 525 21.13 -2.43 1.99
CA ALA A 525 21.40 -1.51 0.90
C ALA A 525 20.68 -0.17 1.11
N GLN A 526 19.38 -0.19 1.38
CA GLN A 526 18.63 1.02 1.69
C GLN A 526 19.19 1.78 2.90
N ARG A 527 19.57 1.06 3.96
CA ARG A 527 20.15 1.68 5.15
C ARG A 527 21.46 2.39 4.85
N ALA A 528 22.36 1.74 4.12
CA ALA A 528 23.66 2.32 3.77
C ALA A 528 23.51 3.54 2.85
N GLU A 529 22.61 3.50 1.89
CA GLU A 529 22.27 4.63 1.02
C GLU A 529 21.81 5.85 1.83
N TRP A 530 20.87 5.65 2.75
CA TRP A 530 20.37 6.73 3.61
C TRP A 530 21.43 7.28 4.59
N GLN A 531 22.35 6.43 5.04
CA GLN A 531 23.48 6.88 5.84
C GLN A 531 24.45 7.76 5.03
N LEU A 532 24.67 7.43 3.76
CA LEU A 532 25.44 8.30 2.84
C LEU A 532 24.73 9.64 2.63
N SER A 533 23.41 9.63 2.39
CA SER A 533 22.61 10.84 2.24
C SER A 533 22.72 11.77 3.46
N LEU A 534 22.82 11.21 4.68
CA LEU A 534 23.02 11.96 5.91
C LEU A 534 24.49 12.39 6.15
N GLY A 535 25.43 12.06 5.26
CA GLY A 535 26.85 12.37 5.43
C GLY A 535 27.55 11.46 6.44
N LEU A 536 27.15 10.20 6.55
CA LEU A 536 27.68 9.19 7.48
C LEU A 536 28.38 8.03 6.74
N PRO A 537 29.45 8.26 5.95
CA PRO A 537 30.05 7.26 5.09
C PRO A 537 30.63 6.06 5.86
N GLU A 538 31.20 6.29 7.07
CA GLU A 538 31.72 5.21 7.91
C GLU A 538 30.62 4.23 8.32
N ARG A 539 29.47 4.74 8.72
CA ARG A 539 28.33 3.91 9.09
C ARG A 539 27.74 3.18 7.88
N ALA A 540 27.76 3.82 6.72
CA ALA A 540 27.33 3.17 5.48
C ALA A 540 28.23 1.98 5.14
N ARG A 541 29.54 2.11 5.31
CA ARG A 541 30.52 1.03 5.13
C ARG A 541 30.29 -0.11 6.13
N GLU A 542 30.13 0.19 7.43
CA GLU A 542 29.82 -0.81 8.46
C GLU A 542 28.51 -1.55 8.14
N THR A 543 27.48 -0.84 7.68
CA THR A 543 26.19 -1.43 7.29
C THR A 543 26.35 -2.34 6.07
N TYR A 544 27.12 -1.92 5.08
CA TYR A 544 27.46 -2.74 3.92
C TYR A 544 28.17 -4.04 4.35
N GLU A 545 29.22 -3.94 5.16
CA GLU A 545 29.99 -5.11 5.65
C GLU A 545 29.09 -6.09 6.44
N ALA A 546 28.21 -5.55 7.30
CA ALA A 546 27.25 -6.36 8.03
C ALA A 546 26.23 -7.04 7.10
N GLY A 547 25.77 -6.36 6.06
CA GLY A 547 24.88 -6.92 5.04
C GLY A 547 25.52 -8.07 4.27
N MET A 548 26.78 -7.91 3.88
CA MET A 548 27.56 -8.97 3.22
C MET A 548 27.73 -10.20 4.13
N ALA A 549 28.06 -9.98 5.39
CA ALA A 549 28.24 -11.07 6.36
C ALA A 549 26.92 -11.80 6.64
N ALA A 550 25.81 -11.07 6.79
CA ALA A 550 24.50 -11.64 7.12
C ALA A 550 23.86 -12.41 5.96
N THR A 551 24.17 -12.02 4.72
CA THR A 551 23.52 -12.61 3.53
C THR A 551 24.36 -13.68 2.84
N GLY A 552 25.62 -13.87 3.23
CA GLY A 552 26.56 -14.80 2.59
C GLY A 552 26.85 -14.47 1.12
N ASN A 553 26.56 -13.25 0.70
CA ASN A 553 26.55 -12.83 -0.71
C ASN A 553 27.87 -12.14 -1.07
N GLU A 554 28.85 -12.93 -1.49
CA GLU A 554 30.17 -12.43 -1.89
C GLU A 554 30.11 -11.73 -3.26
N GLY A 555 29.55 -10.50 -3.29
CA GLY A 555 29.72 -9.61 -4.48
C GLY A 555 28.77 -9.84 -5.65
N THR A 556 27.64 -10.54 -5.47
CA THR A 556 26.67 -10.80 -6.55
C THR A 556 25.39 -9.94 -6.46
N ASN A 557 25.11 -9.35 -5.29
CA ASN A 557 23.96 -8.46 -5.15
C ASN A 557 24.30 -7.05 -5.68
N VAL A 558 23.58 -6.62 -6.72
CA VAL A 558 23.83 -5.37 -7.45
C VAL A 558 23.77 -4.15 -6.51
N ALA A 559 22.72 -4.06 -5.67
CA ALA A 559 22.53 -2.91 -4.78
C ALA A 559 23.61 -2.82 -3.69
N LEU A 560 23.98 -3.95 -3.06
CA LEU A 560 25.08 -3.98 -2.09
C LEU A 560 26.42 -3.67 -2.75
N THR A 561 26.66 -4.14 -3.98
CA THR A 561 27.91 -3.88 -4.69
C THR A 561 28.08 -2.40 -5.00
N TRP A 562 27.04 -1.72 -5.48
CA TRP A 562 27.06 -0.26 -5.67
C TRP A 562 27.46 0.48 -4.40
N LEU A 563 26.79 0.15 -3.29
CA LEU A 563 27.07 0.81 -2.01
C LEU A 563 28.45 0.51 -1.46
N GLY A 564 28.96 -0.72 -1.69
CA GLY A 564 30.34 -1.07 -1.42
C GLY A 564 31.33 -0.19 -2.18
N LEU A 565 31.13 -0.05 -3.50
CA LEU A 565 31.94 0.80 -4.38
C LEU A 565 31.97 2.26 -3.87
N VAL A 566 30.80 2.86 -3.63
CA VAL A 566 30.69 4.26 -3.22
C VAL A 566 31.24 4.47 -1.80
N SER A 567 30.94 3.55 -0.86
CA SER A 567 31.44 3.66 0.52
C SER A 567 32.97 3.53 0.60
N VAL A 568 33.54 2.59 -0.16
CA VAL A 568 35.00 2.41 -0.23
C VAL A 568 35.67 3.60 -0.91
N TYR A 569 35.08 4.13 -1.99
CA TYR A 569 35.55 5.34 -2.64
C TYR A 569 35.54 6.55 -1.68
N ALA A 570 34.41 6.75 -0.98
CA ALA A 570 34.23 7.86 -0.04
C ALA A 570 35.29 7.84 1.10
N HIS A 571 35.75 6.65 1.51
CA HIS A 571 36.73 6.49 2.58
C HIS A 571 38.20 6.54 2.09
N GLY A 572 38.50 5.82 0.99
CA GLY A 572 39.89 5.58 0.55
C GLY A 572 40.19 6.06 -0.87
N GLY A 573 39.27 6.71 -1.54
CA GLY A 573 39.45 7.22 -2.90
C GLY A 573 39.50 6.13 -3.98
N VAL A 574 39.94 6.53 -5.18
CA VAL A 574 39.95 5.68 -6.39
C VAL A 574 40.80 4.43 -6.21
N GLY A 575 41.97 4.51 -5.59
CA GLY A 575 42.87 3.37 -5.39
C GLY A 575 42.22 2.26 -4.55
N ALA A 576 41.61 2.63 -3.42
CA ALA A 576 40.91 1.68 -2.57
C ALA A 576 39.70 1.04 -3.28
N MET A 577 38.98 1.80 -4.10
CA MET A 577 37.86 1.29 -4.89
C MET A 577 38.33 0.24 -5.90
N HIS A 578 39.40 0.51 -6.65
CA HIS A 578 39.94 -0.45 -7.64
C HIS A 578 40.51 -1.72 -6.96
N GLU A 579 41.21 -1.58 -5.84
CA GLU A 579 41.66 -2.75 -5.05
C GLU A 579 40.49 -3.59 -4.58
N TRP A 580 39.41 -2.95 -4.13
CA TRP A 580 38.20 -3.60 -3.68
C TRP A 580 37.49 -4.34 -4.83
N MET A 581 37.42 -3.74 -6.03
CA MET A 581 36.87 -4.36 -7.26
C MET A 581 37.71 -5.58 -7.69
N ALA A 582 39.02 -5.44 -7.72
CA ALA A 582 39.94 -6.50 -8.10
C ALA A 582 39.86 -7.70 -7.14
N ALA A 583 39.84 -7.44 -5.83
CA ALA A 583 39.72 -8.47 -4.80
C ALA A 583 38.46 -9.34 -4.91
N ARG A 584 37.39 -8.80 -5.57
CA ARG A 584 36.12 -9.48 -5.80
C ARG A 584 35.92 -9.97 -7.23
N GLY A 585 36.92 -9.80 -8.09
CA GLY A 585 36.86 -10.22 -9.49
C GLY A 585 35.77 -9.50 -10.31
N LEU A 586 35.35 -8.32 -9.89
CA LEU A 586 34.23 -7.58 -10.51
C LEU A 586 34.57 -7.13 -11.95
N GLU A 587 35.84 -6.93 -12.27
CA GLU A 587 36.29 -6.59 -13.62
C GLU A 587 35.85 -7.63 -14.67
N SER A 588 35.72 -8.89 -14.26
CA SER A 588 35.27 -9.99 -15.11
C SER A 588 33.75 -10.24 -15.08
N ALA A 589 32.97 -9.39 -14.38
CA ALA A 589 31.53 -9.53 -14.25
C ALA A 589 30.85 -9.54 -15.62
N LYS A 590 29.81 -10.37 -15.76
CA LYS A 590 28.98 -10.49 -16.96
C LYS A 590 27.58 -9.91 -16.77
N ASN A 591 27.13 -9.77 -15.52
CA ASN A 591 25.83 -9.19 -15.21
C ASN A 591 25.77 -7.72 -15.67
N PRO A 592 24.86 -7.34 -16.60
CA PRO A 592 24.80 -6.00 -17.15
C PRO A 592 24.46 -4.92 -16.11
N GLU A 593 23.64 -5.23 -15.12
CA GLU A 593 23.31 -4.28 -14.05
C GLU A 593 24.55 -3.97 -13.23
N LEU A 594 25.33 -4.97 -12.85
CA LEU A 594 26.57 -4.81 -12.11
C LEU A 594 27.61 -4.01 -12.92
N LEU A 595 27.67 -4.20 -14.24
CA LEU A 595 28.52 -3.40 -15.12
C LEU A 595 28.13 -1.91 -15.12
N PHE A 596 26.83 -1.59 -15.08
CA PHE A 596 26.38 -0.20 -14.92
C PHE A 596 26.78 0.40 -13.58
N GLU A 597 26.72 -0.37 -12.48
CA GLU A 597 27.17 0.12 -11.16
C GLU A 597 28.67 0.42 -11.14
N MET A 598 29.47 -0.42 -11.77
CA MET A 598 30.90 -0.15 -11.92
C MET A 598 31.15 1.08 -12.80
N ALA A 599 30.40 1.25 -13.89
CA ALA A 599 30.49 2.45 -14.72
C ALA A 599 30.14 3.73 -13.94
N ALA A 600 29.13 3.70 -13.08
CA ALA A 600 28.77 4.82 -12.23
C ALA A 600 29.89 5.17 -11.23
N ALA A 601 30.52 4.16 -10.62
CA ALA A 601 31.64 4.35 -9.71
C ALA A 601 32.85 4.96 -10.42
N GLU A 602 33.19 4.50 -11.64
CA GLU A 602 34.27 5.08 -12.45
C GLU A 602 33.97 6.52 -12.89
N LEU A 603 32.70 6.86 -13.15
CA LEU A 603 32.28 8.25 -13.40
C LEU A 603 32.54 9.16 -12.20
N ILE A 604 32.26 8.68 -10.99
CA ILE A 604 32.58 9.41 -9.74
C ILE A 604 34.09 9.53 -9.56
N ALA A 605 34.85 8.48 -9.88
CA ALA A 605 36.30 8.47 -9.84
C ALA A 605 36.94 9.36 -10.92
N GLY A 606 36.21 9.80 -11.93
CA GLY A 606 36.66 10.64 -13.03
C GLY A 606 37.29 9.86 -14.20
N ASP A 607 37.21 8.51 -14.20
CA ASP A 607 37.70 7.69 -15.33
C ASP A 607 36.58 7.43 -16.37
N ALA A 608 36.39 8.42 -17.24
CA ALA A 608 35.42 8.33 -18.33
C ALA A 608 35.68 7.16 -19.31
N ARG A 609 36.94 6.74 -19.45
CA ARG A 609 37.31 5.65 -20.36
C ARG A 609 36.93 4.29 -19.79
N ALA A 610 37.21 4.05 -18.53
CA ALA A 610 36.79 2.84 -17.82
C ALA A 610 35.27 2.77 -17.74
N ALA A 611 34.59 3.87 -17.37
CA ALA A 611 33.14 3.95 -17.34
C ALA A 611 32.50 3.58 -18.70
N ARG A 612 33.05 4.12 -19.81
CA ARG A 612 32.59 3.78 -21.16
C ARG A 612 32.77 2.30 -21.49
N ALA A 613 33.88 1.71 -21.11
CA ALA A 613 34.15 0.29 -21.37
C ALA A 613 33.14 -0.62 -20.65
N PHE A 614 32.79 -0.29 -19.39
CA PHE A 614 31.75 -1.02 -18.66
C PHE A 614 30.36 -0.84 -19.27
N VAL A 615 29.98 0.38 -19.68
CA VAL A 615 28.71 0.65 -20.38
C VAL A 615 28.61 -0.13 -21.69
N ASP A 616 29.65 -0.13 -22.51
CA ASP A 616 29.63 -0.84 -23.81
C ASP A 616 29.53 -2.37 -23.62
N ARG A 617 30.17 -2.91 -22.56
CA ARG A 617 30.01 -4.32 -22.18
C ARG A 617 28.59 -4.62 -21.70
N ALA A 618 28.00 -3.74 -20.89
CA ALA A 618 26.63 -3.90 -20.41
C ALA A 618 25.61 -3.87 -21.55
N LEU A 619 25.75 -2.89 -22.46
CA LEU A 619 24.86 -2.74 -23.62
C LEU A 619 25.01 -3.85 -24.64
N GLY A 620 26.20 -4.47 -24.72
CA GLY A 620 26.48 -5.64 -25.57
C GLY A 620 26.03 -6.97 -24.97
N SER A 621 25.54 -6.99 -23.72
CA SER A 621 25.12 -8.21 -23.04
C SER A 621 23.79 -8.72 -23.61
N PRO A 622 23.66 -10.02 -23.96
CA PRO A 622 22.40 -10.63 -24.37
C PRO A 622 21.38 -10.69 -23.22
N ASP A 623 21.86 -10.58 -21.98
CA ASP A 623 21.03 -10.63 -20.78
C ASP A 623 20.39 -9.28 -20.45
N LEU A 624 20.84 -8.18 -21.07
CA LEU A 624 20.26 -6.86 -20.87
C LEU A 624 18.92 -6.75 -21.61
N LYS A 625 17.83 -6.64 -20.84
CA LYS A 625 16.49 -6.35 -21.39
C LYS A 625 16.25 -4.84 -21.41
N GLY A 626 15.47 -4.36 -22.39
CA GLY A 626 15.15 -2.95 -22.52
C GLY A 626 14.47 -2.35 -21.29
N ASP A 627 13.65 -3.13 -20.59
CA ASP A 627 12.94 -2.71 -19.39
C ASP A 627 13.87 -2.57 -18.17
N VAL A 628 14.97 -3.30 -18.12
CA VAL A 628 16.04 -3.10 -17.12
C VAL A 628 16.75 -1.77 -17.37
N LEU A 629 17.08 -1.47 -18.62
CA LEU A 629 17.76 -0.22 -19.00
C LEU A 629 16.92 1.02 -18.69
N ALA A 630 15.61 0.94 -18.92
CA ALA A 630 14.64 2.01 -18.67
C ALA A 630 13.73 1.71 -17.46
N SER A 631 14.31 1.24 -16.36
CA SER A 631 13.58 0.77 -15.18
C SER A 631 12.84 1.90 -14.45
N PRO A 632 11.51 1.85 -14.35
CA PRO A 632 10.74 2.77 -13.52
C PRO A 632 11.06 2.62 -12.03
N TRP A 633 11.39 1.42 -11.59
CA TRP A 633 11.73 1.12 -10.20
C TRP A 633 13.01 1.84 -9.76
N LEU A 634 14.08 1.81 -10.58
CA LEU A 634 15.31 2.56 -10.32
C LEU A 634 15.06 4.07 -10.33
N ALA A 635 14.21 4.56 -11.23
CA ALA A 635 13.88 5.98 -11.32
C ALA A 635 13.19 6.55 -10.06
N ARG A 636 12.54 5.72 -9.24
CA ARG A 636 11.96 6.14 -7.95
C ARG A 636 13.02 6.65 -6.96
N SER A 637 14.20 6.04 -6.97
CA SER A 637 15.35 6.38 -6.10
C SER A 637 16.38 7.28 -6.77
N GLY A 638 16.08 7.91 -7.90
CA GLY A 638 17.01 8.82 -8.58
C GLY A 638 18.09 8.12 -9.40
N ARG A 639 17.95 6.82 -9.68
CA ARG A 639 18.94 6.03 -10.41
C ARG A 639 18.43 5.65 -11.80
N SER A 640 19.36 5.61 -12.80
CA SER A 640 19.02 5.23 -14.16
C SER A 640 20.25 4.79 -14.94
N TYR A 641 20.20 3.59 -15.51
CA TYR A 641 21.25 3.10 -16.40
C TYR A 641 21.34 3.91 -17.71
N LEU A 642 20.23 4.50 -18.16
CA LEU A 642 20.22 5.44 -19.28
C LEU A 642 21.03 6.71 -18.98
N LEU A 643 20.96 7.21 -17.74
CA LEU A 643 21.74 8.37 -17.29
C LEU A 643 23.23 8.04 -17.24
N ILE A 644 23.58 6.90 -16.62
CA ILE A 644 24.96 6.42 -16.54
C ILE A 644 25.56 6.26 -17.94
N ALA A 645 24.82 5.63 -18.86
CA ALA A 645 25.24 5.48 -20.25
C ALA A 645 25.44 6.83 -20.96
N ALA A 646 24.53 7.78 -20.72
CA ALA A 646 24.64 9.13 -21.29
C ALA A 646 25.90 9.87 -20.78
N ALA A 647 26.14 9.84 -19.47
CA ALA A 647 27.29 10.51 -18.87
C ALA A 647 28.62 9.91 -19.32
N ALA A 648 28.74 8.58 -19.32
CA ALA A 648 29.95 7.89 -19.78
C ALA A 648 30.27 8.18 -21.26
N ARG A 649 29.26 8.21 -22.11
CA ARG A 649 29.39 8.54 -23.53
C ARG A 649 29.77 10.00 -23.75
N GLN A 650 29.13 10.92 -23.03
CA GLN A 650 29.43 12.34 -23.11
C GLN A 650 30.87 12.64 -22.66
N ALA A 651 31.29 12.09 -21.52
CA ALA A 651 32.62 12.26 -20.96
C ALA A 651 33.72 11.65 -21.82
N SER A 652 33.42 10.59 -22.61
CA SER A 652 34.32 9.93 -23.55
C SER A 652 34.29 10.50 -24.97
N GLY A 653 33.57 11.63 -25.20
CA GLY A 653 33.56 12.33 -26.51
C GLY A 653 32.55 11.81 -27.53
N ASP A 654 31.51 11.12 -27.12
CA ASP A 654 30.38 10.66 -27.95
C ASP A 654 29.06 11.34 -27.57
N PRO A 655 28.87 12.63 -27.88
CA PRO A 655 27.68 13.37 -27.52
C PRO A 655 26.41 12.88 -28.23
N THR A 656 26.55 12.29 -29.43
CA THR A 656 25.41 11.81 -30.20
C THR A 656 24.72 10.65 -29.51
N SER A 657 25.45 9.63 -29.08
CA SER A 657 24.92 8.48 -28.35
C SER A 657 24.47 8.88 -26.95
N ALA A 658 25.12 9.88 -26.31
CA ALA A 658 24.70 10.45 -25.05
C ALA A 658 23.29 11.07 -25.16
N MET A 659 23.05 11.89 -26.20
CA MET A 659 21.76 12.53 -26.43
C MET A 659 20.65 11.52 -26.71
N GLN A 660 20.93 10.39 -27.37
CA GLN A 660 19.96 9.31 -27.57
C GLN A 660 19.54 8.70 -26.22
N SER A 661 20.49 8.40 -25.34
CA SER A 661 20.19 7.89 -23.98
C SER A 661 19.38 8.90 -23.18
N LEU A 662 19.72 10.19 -23.24
CA LEU A 662 18.96 11.25 -22.56
C LEU A 662 17.53 11.43 -23.12
N ALA A 663 17.33 11.20 -24.43
CA ALA A 663 16.00 11.23 -25.03
C ALA A 663 15.13 10.07 -24.50
N GLN A 664 15.68 8.87 -24.42
CA GLN A 664 14.99 7.71 -23.85
C GLN A 664 14.65 7.92 -22.37
N LEU A 665 15.61 8.46 -21.58
CA LEU A 665 15.37 8.81 -20.17
C LEU A 665 14.25 9.84 -20.05
N SER A 666 14.25 10.88 -20.89
CA SER A 666 13.21 11.90 -20.86
C SER A 666 11.83 11.32 -21.18
N ALA A 667 11.74 10.39 -22.13
CA ALA A 667 10.49 9.69 -22.44
C ALA A 667 9.98 8.88 -21.24
N LEU A 668 10.89 8.17 -20.55
CA LEU A 668 10.56 7.46 -19.30
C LEU A 668 10.03 8.42 -18.24
N LEU A 669 10.75 9.49 -17.92
CA LEU A 669 10.40 10.44 -16.85
C LEU A 669 9.08 11.16 -17.15
N ASN A 670 8.80 11.49 -18.41
CA ASN A 670 7.52 12.07 -18.83
C ASN A 670 6.37 11.07 -18.63
N ARG A 671 6.56 9.79 -18.96
CA ARG A 671 5.57 8.72 -18.73
C ARG A 671 5.28 8.57 -17.24
N LEU A 672 6.32 8.50 -16.38
CA LEU A 672 6.17 8.37 -14.93
C LEU A 672 5.41 9.57 -14.32
N THR A 673 5.78 10.78 -14.73
CA THR A 673 5.12 12.01 -14.27
C THR A 673 3.65 12.06 -14.70
N ALA A 674 3.34 11.64 -15.93
CA ALA A 674 1.97 11.54 -16.45
C ALA A 674 1.14 10.49 -15.70
N ALA A 675 1.76 9.37 -15.31
CA ALA A 675 1.15 8.34 -14.48
C ALA A 675 0.96 8.77 -13.00
N GLY A 676 1.39 9.99 -12.65
CA GLY A 676 1.19 10.57 -11.33
C GLY A 676 2.34 10.38 -10.35
N MET A 677 3.45 9.78 -10.75
CA MET A 677 4.63 9.65 -9.90
C MET A 677 5.14 11.03 -9.45
N ARG A 678 5.36 11.18 -8.13
CA ARG A 678 5.81 12.42 -7.47
C ARG A 678 7.02 12.21 -6.56
N ARG A 679 7.70 11.10 -6.72
CA ARG A 679 8.94 10.78 -5.96
C ARG A 679 10.07 11.73 -6.34
N HIS A 680 10.88 12.10 -5.35
CA HIS A 680 12.04 12.98 -5.53
C HIS A 680 13.00 12.47 -6.61
N GLY A 681 13.26 11.13 -6.68
CA GLY A 681 14.17 10.56 -7.66
C GLY A 681 13.81 10.85 -9.11
N VAL A 682 12.52 10.95 -9.43
CA VAL A 682 12.08 11.34 -10.79
C VAL A 682 12.51 12.77 -11.10
N TYR A 683 12.36 13.70 -10.15
CA TYR A 683 12.76 15.10 -10.33
C TYR A 683 14.29 15.25 -10.29
N GLU A 684 14.98 14.46 -9.50
CA GLU A 684 16.44 14.37 -9.48
C GLU A 684 16.99 13.95 -10.85
N LEU A 685 16.47 12.86 -11.44
CA LEU A 685 16.84 12.43 -12.79
C LEU A 685 16.52 13.48 -13.85
N GLN A 686 15.43 14.23 -13.70
CA GLN A 686 15.14 15.38 -14.58
C GLN A 686 16.22 16.46 -14.45
N ALA A 687 16.68 16.75 -13.22
CA ALA A 687 17.74 17.71 -12.96
C ALA A 687 19.08 17.26 -13.55
N GLN A 688 19.49 16.01 -13.31
CA GLN A 688 20.71 15.42 -13.82
C GLN A 688 20.74 15.39 -15.36
N ALA A 689 19.61 14.98 -15.98
CA ALA A 689 19.48 14.97 -17.44
C ALA A 689 19.51 16.39 -18.04
N ALA A 690 18.93 17.38 -17.40
CA ALA A 690 18.99 18.77 -17.85
C ALA A 690 20.40 19.33 -17.72
N ALA A 691 21.10 19.05 -16.62
CA ALA A 691 22.47 19.48 -16.40
C ALA A 691 23.43 18.89 -17.46
N LEU A 692 23.30 17.60 -17.79
CA LEU A 692 24.08 16.96 -18.86
C LEU A 692 23.79 17.56 -20.24
N ARG A 693 22.60 18.11 -20.49
CA ARG A 693 22.29 18.85 -21.73
C ARG A 693 22.82 20.28 -21.74
N GLY A 694 23.38 20.77 -20.62
CA GLY A 694 23.84 22.12 -20.46
C GLY A 694 22.75 23.12 -20.09
N ASP A 695 21.54 22.67 -19.79
CA ASP A 695 20.41 23.51 -19.35
C ASP A 695 20.43 23.65 -17.81
N ALA A 696 21.27 24.55 -17.33
CA ALA A 696 21.51 24.73 -15.90
C ALA A 696 20.27 25.29 -15.16
N ASP A 697 19.44 26.07 -15.81
CA ASP A 697 18.24 26.65 -15.17
C ASP A 697 17.13 25.60 -15.02
N ALA A 698 16.89 24.81 -16.07
CA ALA A 698 15.97 23.67 -15.95
C ALA A 698 16.46 22.64 -14.92
N ALA A 699 17.78 22.40 -14.85
CA ALA A 699 18.38 21.50 -13.86
C ALA A 699 18.12 22.00 -12.42
N MET A 700 18.36 23.30 -12.15
CA MET A 700 18.08 23.88 -10.82
C MET A 700 16.60 23.85 -10.45
N LEU A 701 15.70 24.13 -11.41
CA LEU A 701 14.26 24.06 -11.15
C LEU A 701 13.81 22.63 -10.79
N ALA A 702 14.33 21.63 -11.50
CA ALA A 702 14.01 20.24 -11.23
C ALA A 702 14.61 19.76 -9.88
N LEU A 703 15.85 20.17 -9.58
CA LEU A 703 16.51 19.81 -8.31
C LEU A 703 15.81 20.46 -7.09
N GLN A 704 15.32 21.72 -7.25
CA GLN A 704 14.51 22.37 -6.22
C GLN A 704 13.23 21.57 -5.95
N ARG A 705 12.56 21.10 -7.01
CA ARG A 705 11.38 20.23 -6.87
C ARG A 705 11.71 18.90 -6.21
N ALA A 706 12.85 18.30 -6.55
CA ALA A 706 13.32 17.09 -5.89
C ALA A 706 13.49 17.32 -4.39
N ALA A 707 14.16 18.41 -4.00
CA ALA A 707 14.38 18.79 -2.60
C ALA A 707 13.07 19.00 -1.83
N ASP A 708 12.09 19.68 -2.46
CA ASP A 708 10.76 19.91 -1.87
C ASP A 708 9.94 18.61 -1.74
N GLN A 709 10.29 17.57 -2.53
CA GLN A 709 9.73 16.22 -2.46
C GLN A 709 10.58 15.23 -1.65
N GLY A 710 11.53 15.72 -0.85
CA GLY A 710 12.26 14.86 0.08
C GLY A 710 13.65 14.39 -0.37
N TRP A 711 14.19 14.89 -1.49
CA TRP A 711 15.55 14.58 -1.90
C TRP A 711 16.57 15.06 -0.87
N ARG A 712 17.58 14.22 -0.52
CA ARG A 712 18.56 14.46 0.55
C ARG A 712 20.00 14.12 0.19
N ASP A 713 20.30 13.71 -1.05
CA ASP A 713 21.61 13.15 -1.44
C ASP A 713 22.65 14.21 -1.78
N VAL A 714 23.03 14.99 -0.76
CA VAL A 714 24.04 16.07 -0.92
C VAL A 714 25.40 15.50 -1.32
N TRP A 715 25.81 14.38 -0.70
CA TRP A 715 27.11 13.78 -0.98
C TRP A 715 27.23 13.37 -2.46
N LEU A 716 26.22 12.71 -3.02
CA LEU A 716 26.20 12.35 -4.44
C LEU A 716 26.21 13.60 -5.34
N ALA A 717 25.43 14.64 -5.01
CA ALA A 717 25.41 15.88 -5.79
C ALA A 717 26.78 16.61 -5.82
N GLU A 718 27.57 16.47 -4.77
CA GLU A 718 28.93 17.03 -4.72
C GLU A 718 29.96 16.21 -5.49
N HIS A 719 29.77 14.89 -5.65
CA HIS A 719 30.76 13.98 -6.22
C HIS A 719 30.40 13.48 -7.63
N GLU A 720 29.12 13.27 -7.92
CA GLU A 720 28.68 12.81 -9.24
C GLU A 720 28.96 13.83 -10.34
N PRO A 721 29.40 13.38 -11.53
CA PRO A 721 29.73 14.28 -12.65
C PRO A 721 28.51 15.01 -13.21
N TYR A 722 27.28 14.50 -12.96
CA TYR A 722 26.05 15.05 -13.51
C TYR A 722 25.82 16.53 -13.15
N PHE A 723 26.14 16.93 -11.91
CA PHE A 723 25.96 18.29 -11.43
C PHE A 723 27.25 19.16 -11.52
N ALA A 724 28.31 18.69 -12.16
CA ALA A 724 29.57 19.40 -12.24
C ALA A 724 29.42 20.88 -12.71
N ALA A 725 28.57 21.10 -13.71
CA ALA A 725 28.29 22.42 -14.24
C ALA A 725 27.51 23.36 -13.27
N LEU A 726 26.82 22.79 -12.26
CA LEU A 726 26.04 23.56 -11.30
C LEU A 726 26.84 23.96 -10.05
N ARG A 727 27.96 23.27 -9.74
CA ARG A 727 28.73 23.50 -8.49
C ARG A 727 29.23 24.94 -8.32
N ALA A 728 29.49 25.65 -9.42
CA ALA A 728 29.88 27.07 -9.38
C ALA A 728 28.72 28.03 -9.09
N ARG A 729 27.47 27.62 -9.23
CA ARG A 729 26.29 28.48 -9.05
C ARG A 729 26.01 28.74 -7.57
N ALA A 730 25.64 29.98 -7.26
CA ALA A 730 25.29 30.38 -5.89
C ALA A 730 24.00 29.70 -5.40
N ASP A 731 22.99 29.61 -6.25
CA ASP A 731 21.69 29.01 -5.92
C ASP A 731 21.81 27.49 -5.66
N PHE A 732 22.70 26.77 -6.39
CA PHE A 732 23.00 25.38 -6.12
C PHE A 732 23.64 25.20 -4.72
N ARG A 733 24.64 26.00 -4.39
CA ARG A 733 25.28 25.94 -3.05
C ARG A 733 24.30 26.23 -1.93
N THR A 734 23.48 27.28 -2.09
CA THR A 734 22.43 27.63 -1.12
C THR A 734 21.44 26.51 -0.91
N LEU A 735 21.07 25.80 -1.99
CA LEU A 735 20.19 24.63 -1.89
C LEU A 735 20.86 23.49 -1.10
N LEU A 736 22.12 23.14 -1.41
CA LEU A 736 22.84 22.10 -0.69
C LEU A 736 23.02 22.43 0.79
N GLU A 737 23.38 23.69 1.14
CA GLU A 737 23.49 24.15 2.52
C GLU A 737 22.16 24.04 3.30
N ARG A 738 21.02 24.30 2.63
CA ARG A 738 19.69 24.06 3.21
C ARG A 738 19.52 22.59 3.55
N ILE A 739 19.77 21.70 2.60
CA ILE A 739 19.57 20.26 2.76
C ILE A 739 20.57 19.68 3.78
N GLN A 740 21.82 20.13 3.81
CA GLN A 740 22.78 19.72 4.83
C GLN A 740 22.28 20.04 6.25
N ARG A 741 21.66 21.22 6.45
CA ARG A 741 21.04 21.55 7.75
C ARG A 741 19.85 20.66 8.09
N GLU A 742 19.02 20.34 7.10
CA GLU A 742 17.90 19.41 7.27
C GLU A 742 18.43 18.00 7.61
N ASN A 743 19.45 17.50 6.89
CA ASN A 743 20.11 16.23 7.14
C ASN A 743 20.75 16.15 8.54
N ALA A 744 21.39 17.24 8.99
CA ALA A 744 21.94 17.31 10.34
C ALA A 744 20.85 17.19 11.42
N ALA A 745 19.68 17.79 11.19
CA ALA A 745 18.52 17.67 12.08
C ALA A 745 17.98 16.24 12.09
N GLU A 746 17.93 15.56 10.95
CA GLU A 746 17.52 14.15 10.84
C GLU A 746 18.55 13.22 11.50
N SER A 747 19.85 13.46 11.30
CA SER A 747 20.93 12.71 11.94
C SER A 747 20.91 12.84 13.47
N ALA A 748 20.58 14.03 13.99
CA ALA A 748 20.47 14.28 15.43
C ALA A 748 19.36 13.44 16.10
N LYS A 749 18.32 13.03 15.36
CA LYS A 749 17.26 12.15 15.87
C LYS A 749 17.74 10.71 16.12
N LEU A 750 18.84 10.29 15.48
CA LEU A 750 19.29 8.90 15.53
C LEU A 750 19.90 8.52 16.88
N GLY A 751 20.47 9.48 17.65
CA GLY A 751 21.06 9.24 18.97
C GLY A 751 22.01 8.03 19.03
N ALA A 752 22.02 7.34 20.15
CA ALA A 752 22.75 6.07 20.33
C ALA A 752 22.07 4.88 19.59
N ASP A 753 20.81 4.99 19.23
CA ASP A 753 20.01 3.94 18.51
C ASP A 753 20.40 3.77 17.05
N ALA A 754 21.35 4.58 16.56
CA ALA A 754 21.85 4.47 15.18
C ALA A 754 22.76 3.24 14.95
N ALA A 755 23.08 2.47 15.98
CA ALA A 755 23.83 1.23 15.87
C ALA A 755 23.02 0.15 15.14
N LEU A 756 23.68 -0.71 14.37
CA LEU A 756 23.07 -1.94 13.83
C LEU A 756 22.55 -2.78 15.00
N PRO A 757 21.36 -3.40 14.86
CA PRO A 757 20.94 -4.42 15.81
C PRO A 757 22.04 -5.50 15.89
N ALA A 758 22.38 -5.94 17.10
CA ALA A 758 23.37 -7.02 17.29
C ALA A 758 22.98 -8.22 16.42
N ALA A 759 23.97 -8.78 15.71
CA ALA A 759 23.74 -9.99 14.93
C ALA A 759 23.15 -11.07 15.85
N PRO A 760 22.11 -11.82 15.41
CA PRO A 760 21.61 -12.93 16.20
C PRO A 760 22.78 -13.89 16.44
N GLN A 761 23.07 -14.18 17.71
CA GLN A 761 24.03 -15.21 18.05
C GLN A 761 23.49 -16.53 17.51
N SER A 762 24.23 -17.15 16.59
CA SER A 762 23.94 -18.41 15.90
C SER A 762 23.70 -19.58 16.85
#